data_b91bba9c55d137333457640e25cd5b3e
#
_entry.id   b91bba9c55d137333457640e25cd5b3e
#
_cell.length_a   1.000
_cell.length_b   1.000
_cell.length_c   1.000
_cell.angle_alpha   90.00
_cell.angle_beta   90.00
_cell.angle_gamma   90.00
#
_symmetry.space_group_name_H-M   'P 1'
#
loop_
_entity.id
_entity.type
_entity.pdbx_description
1 polymer ?
#
loop_
_entity_poly.entity_id
_entity_poly.type
_entity_poly.pdbx_seq_one_letter_code
_entity_poly.pdbx_strand_id
1 'polypeptide(L)'
;MAELVRLTIDGKPVEAPAGTLVIEAARCIGIEIPAFCYYKGLSLQAACRMCLVEVERAPKLLAACTLQVAEGMVVRTDSPAVKQARRSMLEFLLTNHPLDCPVCDKGGECELQDMVFRYGAGESRFTEVKQHVEEKRFSPIVFYDAPRCVLCYRCVRICNEGLGVRALGIVNRGVAAEIGPNRGDRLECDECGACIDICPVGALTSGIYRYQTRPWEMQHVGTICTFCADGCKTTLGVRNHRIVRGNNRDRSGINGEFLCIKGRYAFDFAHSEERLQTPLLRVNGELQPVSWSRALAAVAEKFAEVKARGGKFGVVGSNHTTNEENYFLQKFARQALGTKNIDHQCTGDVATLLGCTRSLATVADLYTTKAALVVGADLAQQHPLYAFQLRANWRHHQARVYTVTQGPVREDRYSAGRARVERGGELAGVERLRGQLKAEPELVILFGDAIQGEAVRKLVAFGDSLGIPVKYVCLVDYSNSRGAADMGLTPGPGGGLTLPEMLAAGDLDVLWVVGANPLKNAELAAESAFVVVQDLFLTETARRAEVVLPAASAYEKSGTATSATGEVQALRPALKVMGAKADLEIFGLIAREMGIDLSAATPEAVFEEIRQTVRGYNVPLPVIAAGGAAQALPPELPVAAAGRVDLVESARDTLFTSGTLGRYSKALNSVEEAPGGLYR
;
A
#
# COMPACT_ATOMS: atom_id res chain seq x y z
N MET A 1 -6.28 -32.71 -12.53
CA MET A 1 -7.05 -32.40 -11.30
C MET A 1 -6.38 -33.13 -10.16
N ALA A 2 -6.19 -32.49 -9.00
CA ALA A 2 -5.64 -33.20 -7.84
C ALA A 2 -6.64 -34.29 -7.40
N GLU A 3 -6.13 -35.45 -7.02
CA GLU A 3 -6.93 -36.55 -6.46
C GLU A 3 -7.64 -36.06 -5.19
N LEU A 4 -8.96 -36.26 -5.10
CA LEU A 4 -9.73 -35.90 -3.92
C LEU A 4 -9.72 -37.03 -2.92
N VAL A 5 -9.49 -36.71 -1.66
CA VAL A 5 -9.41 -37.60 -0.51
C VAL A 5 -10.63 -37.36 0.36
N ARG A 6 -11.30 -38.41 0.82
CA ARG A 6 -12.46 -38.38 1.72
C ARG A 6 -12.05 -38.76 3.14
N LEU A 7 -12.42 -37.91 4.08
CA LEU A 7 -12.16 -38.12 5.50
C LEU A 7 -13.34 -37.64 6.34
N THR A 8 -13.29 -37.94 7.63
CA THR A 8 -14.28 -37.46 8.59
C THR A 8 -13.58 -36.65 9.68
N ILE A 9 -14.09 -35.44 9.97
CA ILE A 9 -13.57 -34.59 11.06
C ILE A 9 -14.76 -34.27 11.98
N ASP A 10 -14.65 -34.66 13.25
CA ASP A 10 -15.69 -34.54 14.28
C ASP A 10 -17.07 -35.03 13.79
N GLY A 11 -17.09 -36.17 13.11
CA GLY A 11 -18.30 -36.77 12.55
C GLY A 11 -18.83 -36.14 11.24
N LYS A 12 -18.19 -35.06 10.73
CA LYS A 12 -18.59 -34.41 9.47
C LYS A 12 -17.74 -34.95 8.33
N PRO A 13 -18.35 -35.36 7.20
CA PRO A 13 -17.60 -35.76 6.00
C PRO A 13 -16.94 -34.55 5.36
N VAL A 14 -15.70 -34.74 4.89
CA VAL A 14 -14.88 -33.70 4.24
C VAL A 14 -14.24 -34.31 3.01
N GLU A 15 -14.27 -33.58 1.89
CA GLU A 15 -13.47 -33.88 0.71
C GLU A 15 -12.40 -32.80 0.53
N ALA A 16 -11.16 -33.22 0.35
CA ALA A 16 -10.05 -32.28 0.17
C ALA A 16 -9.04 -32.85 -0.84
N PRO A 17 -8.31 -32.01 -1.57
CA PRO A 17 -7.21 -32.45 -2.43
C PRO A 17 -6.15 -33.21 -1.66
N ALA A 18 -5.60 -34.26 -2.24
CA ALA A 18 -4.49 -35.00 -1.65
C ALA A 18 -3.32 -34.03 -1.31
N GLY A 19 -2.68 -34.26 -0.17
CA GLY A 19 -1.62 -33.39 0.35
C GLY A 19 -2.12 -32.17 1.16
N THR A 20 -3.45 -31.95 1.22
CA THR A 20 -4.01 -30.93 2.12
C THR A 20 -3.74 -31.28 3.58
N LEU A 21 -3.38 -30.29 4.38
CA LEU A 21 -3.17 -30.48 5.82
C LEU A 21 -4.53 -30.60 6.55
N VAL A 22 -4.59 -31.47 7.56
CA VAL A 22 -5.81 -31.65 8.37
C VAL A 22 -6.30 -30.33 8.97
N ILE A 23 -5.42 -29.44 9.39
CA ILE A 23 -5.78 -28.13 9.91
C ILE A 23 -6.49 -27.27 8.86
N GLU A 24 -6.13 -27.36 7.57
CA GLU A 24 -6.80 -26.62 6.48
C GLU A 24 -8.10 -27.32 6.05
N ALA A 25 -8.12 -28.65 6.00
CA ALA A 25 -9.34 -29.39 5.73
C ALA A 25 -10.45 -29.12 6.78
N ALA A 26 -10.08 -29.06 8.06
CA ALA A 26 -10.98 -28.69 9.16
C ALA A 26 -11.53 -27.27 8.97
N ARG A 27 -10.69 -26.30 8.58
CA ARG A 27 -11.08 -24.90 8.36
C ARG A 27 -12.11 -24.76 7.24
N CYS A 28 -12.02 -25.56 6.16
CA CYS A 28 -12.98 -25.55 5.06
C CYS A 28 -14.41 -25.89 5.49
N ILE A 29 -14.58 -26.63 6.60
CA ILE A 29 -15.89 -27.00 7.16
C ILE A 29 -16.25 -26.21 8.44
N GLY A 30 -15.55 -25.10 8.70
CA GLY A 30 -15.81 -24.22 9.83
C GLY A 30 -15.29 -24.74 11.19
N ILE A 31 -14.40 -25.76 11.20
CA ILE A 31 -13.76 -26.24 12.42
C ILE A 31 -12.39 -25.57 12.55
N GLU A 32 -12.23 -24.76 13.60
CA GLU A 32 -10.97 -24.10 13.90
C GLU A 32 -10.12 -24.95 14.86
N ILE A 33 -8.99 -25.45 14.37
CA ILE A 33 -7.96 -26.13 15.17
C ILE A 33 -6.94 -25.08 15.63
N PRO A 34 -6.76 -24.86 16.97
CA PRO A 34 -5.89 -23.81 17.47
C PRO A 34 -4.41 -24.09 17.17
N ALA A 35 -3.64 -23.06 16.84
CA ALA A 35 -2.21 -23.18 16.61
C ALA A 35 -1.51 -21.83 16.73
N PHE A 36 -0.44 -21.71 17.55
CA PHE A 36 0.38 -20.50 17.59
C PHE A 36 1.46 -20.48 16.51
N CYS A 37 2.05 -21.62 16.16
CA CYS A 37 3.17 -21.64 15.21
C CYS A 37 2.72 -21.76 13.74
N TYR A 38 1.58 -22.38 13.47
CA TYR A 38 1.08 -22.52 12.10
C TYR A 38 0.56 -21.19 11.56
N TYR A 39 0.92 -20.90 10.32
CA TYR A 39 0.40 -19.76 9.56
C TYR A 39 0.37 -20.12 8.08
N LYS A 40 -0.79 -19.94 7.43
CA LYS A 40 -0.95 -20.30 6.03
C LYS A 40 -0.01 -19.48 5.15
N GLY A 41 0.69 -20.15 4.23
CA GLY A 41 1.66 -19.51 3.33
C GLY A 41 3.09 -19.40 3.88
N LEU A 42 3.34 -19.75 5.15
CA LEU A 42 4.68 -19.88 5.72
C LEU A 42 5.05 -21.35 5.91
N SER A 43 6.34 -21.63 6.01
CA SER A 43 6.85 -22.99 6.27
C SER A 43 6.27 -23.59 7.56
N LEU A 44 6.17 -24.91 7.61
CA LEU A 44 5.66 -25.64 8.77
C LEU A 44 6.69 -25.67 9.90
N GLN A 45 6.28 -25.30 11.11
CA GLN A 45 7.16 -25.28 12.29
C GLN A 45 6.90 -26.42 13.28
N ALA A 46 5.63 -26.80 13.46
CA ALA A 46 5.18 -27.86 14.38
C ALA A 46 5.69 -27.74 15.83
N ALA A 47 6.00 -26.53 16.32
CA ALA A 47 6.65 -26.32 17.63
C ALA A 47 5.64 -26.21 18.79
N CYS A 48 4.51 -25.51 18.61
CA CYS A 48 3.62 -25.14 19.72
C CYS A 48 2.71 -26.26 20.24
N ARG A 49 2.50 -27.32 19.48
CA ARG A 49 1.66 -28.48 19.81
C ARG A 49 0.20 -28.19 20.19
N MET A 50 -0.28 -26.98 20.00
CA MET A 50 -1.70 -26.64 20.26
C MET A 50 -2.66 -27.31 19.27
N CYS A 51 -2.18 -27.65 18.06
CA CYS A 51 -2.97 -28.27 17.00
C CYS A 51 -3.07 -29.81 17.10
N LEU A 52 -2.75 -30.40 18.23
CA LEU A 52 -2.90 -31.86 18.41
C LEU A 52 -4.35 -32.28 18.20
N VAL A 53 -4.54 -33.38 17.49
CA VAL A 53 -5.81 -34.03 17.19
C VAL A 53 -5.68 -35.54 17.42
N GLU A 54 -6.80 -36.18 17.73
CA GLU A 54 -6.89 -37.63 17.81
C GLU A 54 -7.26 -38.19 16.44
N VAL A 55 -6.53 -39.17 15.97
CA VAL A 55 -6.80 -39.89 14.72
C VAL A 55 -7.09 -41.32 15.05
N GLU A 56 -8.17 -41.88 14.54
CA GLU A 56 -8.56 -43.25 14.79
C GLU A 56 -7.43 -44.22 14.40
N ARG A 57 -7.17 -45.19 15.26
CA ARG A 57 -6.06 -46.18 15.13
C ARG A 57 -4.65 -45.60 15.26
N ALA A 58 -4.48 -44.29 15.50
CA ALA A 58 -3.16 -43.77 15.82
C ALA A 58 -2.84 -43.97 17.30
N PRO A 59 -1.63 -44.43 17.67
CA PRO A 59 -1.26 -44.72 19.06
C PRO A 59 -1.07 -43.46 19.92
N LYS A 60 -1.04 -42.27 19.30
CA LYS A 60 -0.82 -40.99 19.97
C LYS A 60 -1.50 -39.85 19.21
N LEU A 61 -1.69 -38.71 19.87
CA LEU A 61 -2.14 -37.50 19.24
C LEU A 61 -1.15 -37.01 18.17
N LEU A 62 -1.69 -36.52 17.05
CA LEU A 62 -0.92 -36.01 15.90
C LEU A 62 -1.10 -34.54 15.73
N ALA A 63 -0.10 -33.84 15.17
CA ALA A 63 -0.15 -32.39 14.92
C ALA A 63 -0.86 -32.12 13.58
N ALA A 64 -2.08 -31.60 13.61
CA ALA A 64 -2.89 -31.32 12.42
C ALA A 64 -2.24 -30.36 11.42
N CYS A 65 -1.33 -29.51 11.88
CA CYS A 65 -0.59 -28.57 11.02
C CYS A 65 0.51 -29.21 10.17
N THR A 66 0.84 -30.49 10.38
CA THR A 66 1.82 -31.26 9.59
C THR A 66 1.25 -32.56 9.06
N LEU A 67 0.05 -32.94 9.50
CA LEU A 67 -0.63 -34.16 9.09
C LEU A 67 -1.40 -33.89 7.78
N GLN A 68 -1.08 -34.64 6.74
CA GLN A 68 -1.82 -34.63 5.48
C GLN A 68 -3.06 -35.52 5.58
N VAL A 69 -4.12 -35.11 4.87
CA VAL A 69 -5.35 -35.92 4.76
C VAL A 69 -5.09 -37.25 4.06
N ALA A 70 -5.77 -38.32 4.50
CA ALA A 70 -5.71 -39.63 3.88
C ALA A 70 -7.13 -40.21 3.75
N GLU A 71 -7.33 -41.10 2.76
CA GLU A 71 -8.63 -41.73 2.49
C GLU A 71 -9.13 -42.52 3.70
N GLY A 72 -10.39 -42.32 4.07
CA GLY A 72 -11.01 -42.96 5.22
C GLY A 72 -10.51 -42.51 6.60
N MET A 73 -9.69 -41.45 6.67
CA MET A 73 -9.18 -40.92 7.94
C MET A 73 -10.33 -40.40 8.82
N VAL A 74 -10.34 -40.77 10.10
CA VAL A 74 -11.26 -40.24 11.09
C VAL A 74 -10.51 -39.41 12.11
N VAL A 75 -10.82 -38.11 12.19
CA VAL A 75 -10.16 -37.14 13.07
C VAL A 75 -11.15 -36.59 14.09
N ARG A 76 -10.72 -36.52 15.35
CA ARG A 76 -11.44 -35.86 16.44
C ARG A 76 -10.62 -34.68 16.94
N THR A 77 -11.22 -33.49 16.87
CA THR A 77 -10.52 -32.25 17.25
C THR A 77 -10.82 -31.78 18.67
N ASP A 78 -11.80 -32.40 19.33
CA ASP A 78 -12.32 -31.94 20.63
C ASP A 78 -12.52 -33.09 21.64
N SER A 79 -11.76 -34.21 21.52
CA SER A 79 -11.83 -35.32 22.48
C SER A 79 -11.23 -34.92 23.84
N PRO A 80 -11.56 -35.66 24.93
CA PRO A 80 -10.96 -35.43 26.25
C PRO A 80 -9.44 -35.44 26.25
N ALA A 81 -8.81 -36.37 25.49
CA ALA A 81 -7.36 -36.43 25.33
C ALA A 81 -6.77 -35.18 24.66
N VAL A 82 -7.44 -34.65 23.62
CA VAL A 82 -7.05 -33.42 22.93
C VAL A 82 -7.18 -32.21 23.85
N LYS A 83 -8.28 -32.08 24.60
CA LYS A 83 -8.47 -31.00 25.59
C LYS A 83 -7.40 -31.01 26.65
N GLN A 84 -7.09 -32.18 27.20
CA GLN A 84 -6.04 -32.32 28.20
C GLN A 84 -4.65 -31.98 27.65
N ALA A 85 -4.34 -32.36 26.43
CA ALA A 85 -3.08 -32.00 25.79
C ALA A 85 -2.96 -30.47 25.60
N ARG A 86 -4.02 -29.81 25.11
CA ARG A 86 -4.03 -28.33 24.95
C ARG A 86 -3.88 -27.62 26.30
N ARG A 87 -4.57 -28.10 27.33
CA ARG A 87 -4.43 -27.55 28.71
C ARG A 87 -2.98 -27.64 29.18
N SER A 88 -2.33 -28.79 29.04
CA SER A 88 -0.92 -28.95 29.43
C SER A 88 0.01 -28.04 28.63
N MET A 89 -0.22 -27.87 27.31
CA MET A 89 0.60 -26.96 26.52
C MET A 89 0.44 -25.48 26.96
N LEU A 90 -0.76 -25.07 27.33
CA LEU A 90 -1.01 -23.74 27.85
C LEU A 90 -0.34 -23.52 29.21
N GLU A 91 -0.38 -24.52 30.10
CA GLU A 91 0.34 -24.45 31.38
C GLU A 91 1.86 -24.24 31.18
N PHE A 92 2.49 -24.96 30.24
CA PHE A 92 3.90 -24.76 29.90
C PHE A 92 4.16 -23.36 29.32
N LEU A 93 3.31 -22.87 28.43
CA LEU A 93 3.45 -21.51 27.88
C LEU A 93 3.31 -20.43 28.93
N LEU A 94 2.49 -20.65 29.97
CA LEU A 94 2.24 -19.70 31.06
C LEU A 94 3.29 -19.79 32.17
N THR A 95 4.21 -20.75 32.18
CA THR A 95 5.21 -20.90 33.24
C THR A 95 5.98 -19.60 33.50
N ASN A 96 6.50 -18.95 32.44
CA ASN A 96 7.21 -17.67 32.55
C ASN A 96 6.44 -16.48 31.99
N HIS A 97 5.29 -16.70 31.31
CA HIS A 97 4.50 -15.62 30.75
C HIS A 97 3.98 -14.68 31.84
N PRO A 98 4.22 -13.37 31.78
CA PRO A 98 3.72 -12.43 32.79
C PRO A 98 2.20 -12.36 32.70
N LEU A 99 1.54 -12.31 33.88
CA LEU A 99 0.06 -12.19 33.95
C LEU A 99 -0.36 -10.72 34.02
N ASP A 100 0.17 -9.93 33.10
CA ASP A 100 0.05 -8.47 33.04
C ASP A 100 -0.83 -7.98 31.89
N CYS A 101 -1.82 -8.78 31.47
CA CYS A 101 -2.74 -8.44 30.37
C CYS A 101 -3.33 -7.03 30.45
N PRO A 102 -3.67 -6.45 31.62
CA PRO A 102 -4.16 -5.09 31.71
C PRO A 102 -3.20 -4.02 31.19
N VAL A 103 -1.89 -4.24 31.21
CA VAL A 103 -0.88 -3.32 30.70
C VAL A 103 -0.23 -3.77 29.41
N CYS A 104 -0.56 -4.95 28.91
CA CYS A 104 -0.07 -5.49 27.64
C CYS A 104 -0.85 -4.92 26.45
N ASP A 105 -0.16 -4.36 25.44
CA ASP A 105 -0.82 -3.80 24.24
C ASP A 105 -1.58 -4.83 23.39
N LYS A 106 -1.33 -6.12 23.59
CA LYS A 106 -2.08 -7.20 22.94
C LYS A 106 -3.36 -7.59 23.67
N GLY A 107 -3.62 -7.03 24.87
CA GLY A 107 -4.82 -7.31 25.65
C GLY A 107 -6.10 -7.02 24.85
N GLY A 108 -6.98 -8.03 24.76
CA GLY A 108 -8.22 -8.00 23.99
C GLY A 108 -8.12 -8.43 22.52
N GLU A 109 -6.90 -8.72 22.02
CA GLU A 109 -6.67 -9.29 20.68
C GLU A 109 -5.52 -10.33 20.70
N CYS A 110 -5.37 -11.04 21.82
CA CYS A 110 -4.27 -11.96 22.10
C CYS A 110 -4.71 -13.42 21.89
N GLU A 111 -4.12 -14.13 20.93
CA GLU A 111 -4.44 -15.54 20.68
C GLU A 111 -4.16 -16.41 21.93
N LEU A 112 -3.14 -16.09 22.76
CA LEU A 112 -2.88 -16.84 23.99
C LEU A 112 -3.99 -16.61 25.02
N GLN A 113 -4.45 -15.38 25.20
CA GLN A 113 -5.55 -15.03 26.10
C GLN A 113 -6.83 -15.79 25.74
N ASP A 114 -7.19 -15.82 24.45
CA ASP A 114 -8.36 -16.54 23.97
C ASP A 114 -8.23 -18.06 24.16
N MET A 115 -7.03 -18.63 23.92
CA MET A 115 -6.79 -20.04 24.10
C MET A 115 -6.81 -20.46 25.60
N VAL A 116 -6.26 -19.61 26.48
CA VAL A 116 -6.31 -19.85 27.93
C VAL A 116 -7.75 -19.79 28.42
N PHE A 117 -8.55 -18.85 27.96
CA PHE A 117 -9.96 -18.76 28.28
C PHE A 117 -10.76 -20.00 27.83
N ARG A 118 -10.44 -20.52 26.63
CA ARG A 118 -11.14 -21.67 26.04
C ARG A 118 -10.71 -23.04 26.59
N TYR A 119 -9.42 -23.23 26.87
CA TYR A 119 -8.84 -24.55 27.20
C TYR A 119 -8.03 -24.59 28.48
N GLY A 120 -7.68 -23.43 29.06
CA GLY A 120 -6.79 -23.33 30.22
C GLY A 120 -7.42 -23.81 31.51
N ALA A 121 -6.62 -23.80 32.58
CA ALA A 121 -7.04 -24.01 33.95
C ALA A 121 -7.19 -22.65 34.64
N GLY A 122 -8.02 -22.59 35.68
CA GLY A 122 -8.14 -21.43 36.57
C GLY A 122 -6.92 -21.22 37.47
N GLU A 123 -6.12 -22.29 37.68
CA GLU A 123 -4.94 -22.30 38.55
C GLU A 123 -3.74 -22.92 37.83
N SER A 124 -2.54 -22.43 38.18
CA SER A 124 -1.28 -23.01 37.72
C SER A 124 -0.77 -24.04 38.75
N ARG A 125 -0.24 -25.17 38.27
CA ARG A 125 0.47 -26.14 39.10
C ARG A 125 1.92 -25.76 39.36
N PHE A 126 2.47 -24.80 38.62
CA PHE A 126 3.82 -24.29 38.76
C PHE A 126 3.86 -23.20 39.83
N THR A 127 4.78 -23.35 40.79
CA THR A 127 4.96 -22.45 41.93
C THR A 127 6.26 -21.65 41.84
N GLU A 128 7.09 -21.94 40.85
CA GLU A 128 8.36 -21.26 40.62
C GLU A 128 8.16 -19.79 40.27
N VAL A 129 9.11 -18.96 40.69
CA VAL A 129 9.11 -17.52 40.36
C VAL A 129 9.33 -17.36 38.84
N LYS A 130 8.45 -16.60 38.21
CA LYS A 130 8.57 -16.30 36.78
C LYS A 130 9.85 -15.53 36.49
N GLN A 131 10.58 -15.97 35.46
CA GLN A 131 11.76 -15.26 34.99
C GLN A 131 11.33 -13.93 34.34
N HIS A 132 12.02 -12.87 34.68
CA HIS A 132 11.87 -11.56 34.09
C HIS A 132 13.14 -11.17 33.36
N VAL A 133 13.00 -10.63 32.14
CA VAL A 133 14.06 -10.01 31.34
C VAL A 133 13.54 -8.68 30.86
N GLU A 134 14.39 -7.67 30.85
CA GLU A 134 14.01 -6.33 30.38
C GLU A 134 13.59 -6.34 28.92
N GLU A 135 12.64 -5.49 28.60
CA GLU A 135 12.16 -5.28 27.24
C GLU A 135 13.29 -4.68 26.37
N LYS A 136 13.42 -5.20 25.14
CA LYS A 136 14.44 -4.75 24.19
C LYS A 136 13.79 -3.82 23.14
N ARG A 137 14.42 -2.71 22.88
CA ARG A 137 14.07 -1.83 21.75
C ARG A 137 14.93 -2.21 20.56
N PHE A 138 14.36 -2.91 19.58
CA PHE A 138 15.09 -3.31 18.37
C PHE A 138 15.19 -2.19 17.33
N SER A 139 14.18 -1.29 17.30
CA SER A 139 14.16 -0.11 16.42
C SER A 139 13.22 0.96 17.02
N PRO A 140 13.08 2.15 16.39
CA PRO A 140 12.06 3.12 16.80
C PRO A 140 10.64 2.57 16.82
N ILE A 141 10.35 1.58 15.95
CA ILE A 141 9.01 1.00 15.75
C ILE A 141 8.86 -0.33 16.48
N VAL A 142 9.90 -1.18 16.54
CA VAL A 142 9.78 -2.56 17.01
C VAL A 142 10.36 -2.73 18.41
N PHE A 143 9.51 -3.11 19.36
CA PHE A 143 9.86 -3.47 20.73
C PHE A 143 9.63 -4.96 20.96
N TYR A 144 10.47 -5.59 21.78
CA TYR A 144 10.41 -7.01 22.07
C TYR A 144 10.48 -7.30 23.56
N ASP A 145 9.46 -8.01 24.06
CA ASP A 145 9.36 -8.53 25.43
C ASP A 145 9.53 -10.05 25.39
N ALA A 146 10.68 -10.53 25.81
CA ALA A 146 11.02 -11.94 25.76
C ALA A 146 10.13 -12.83 26.65
N PRO A 147 9.79 -12.46 27.90
CA PRO A 147 8.86 -13.22 28.75
C PRO A 147 7.46 -13.43 28.15
N ARG A 148 6.99 -12.54 27.29
CA ARG A 148 5.71 -12.69 26.58
C ARG A 148 5.80 -13.58 25.36
N CYS A 149 7.01 -13.92 24.90
CA CYS A 149 7.20 -14.68 23.68
C CYS A 149 6.87 -16.18 23.87
N VAL A 150 6.00 -16.72 23.02
CA VAL A 150 5.66 -18.16 22.97
C VAL A 150 6.52 -18.97 22.00
N LEU A 151 7.61 -18.40 21.48
CA LEU A 151 8.58 -19.00 20.56
C LEU A 151 7.91 -19.73 19.36
N CYS A 152 6.87 -19.11 18.80
CA CYS A 152 6.15 -19.66 17.64
C CYS A 152 6.87 -19.42 16.31
N TYR A 153 7.85 -18.52 16.26
CA TYR A 153 8.67 -18.15 15.11
C TYR A 153 7.90 -17.60 13.89
N ARG A 154 6.65 -17.20 14.02
CA ARG A 154 5.90 -16.55 12.93
C ARG A 154 6.61 -15.28 12.46
N CYS A 155 7.10 -14.44 13.38
CA CYS A 155 7.82 -13.19 13.08
C CYS A 155 9.12 -13.42 12.30
N VAL A 156 9.89 -14.43 12.65
CA VAL A 156 11.12 -14.80 11.93
C VAL A 156 10.78 -15.28 10.51
N ARG A 157 9.77 -16.13 10.37
CA ARG A 157 9.37 -16.68 9.07
C ARG A 157 8.76 -15.64 8.15
N ILE A 158 7.87 -14.76 8.63
CA ILE A 158 7.32 -13.69 7.77
C ILE A 158 8.44 -12.76 7.30
N CYS A 159 9.37 -12.37 8.17
CA CYS A 159 10.51 -11.54 7.84
C CYS A 159 11.43 -12.19 6.79
N ASN A 160 11.73 -13.48 6.97
CA ASN A 160 12.67 -14.20 6.12
C ASN A 160 12.02 -14.72 4.84
N GLU A 161 10.89 -15.41 4.96
CA GLU A 161 10.24 -16.08 3.85
C GLU A 161 9.29 -15.13 3.08
N GLY A 162 8.39 -14.47 3.80
CA GLY A 162 7.39 -13.59 3.18
C GLY A 162 8.03 -12.36 2.54
N LEU A 163 8.80 -11.61 3.32
CA LEU A 163 9.34 -10.31 2.89
C LEU A 163 10.77 -10.38 2.36
N GLY A 164 11.54 -11.41 2.69
CA GLY A 164 12.93 -11.57 2.28
C GLY A 164 13.93 -10.61 2.94
N VAL A 165 13.49 -9.85 3.94
CA VAL A 165 14.33 -8.88 4.67
C VAL A 165 15.41 -9.60 5.47
N ARG A 166 15.03 -10.68 6.19
CA ARG A 166 15.94 -11.49 7.02
C ARG A 166 16.56 -10.72 8.19
N ALA A 167 15.84 -9.74 8.74
CA ALA A 167 16.32 -8.96 9.87
C ALA A 167 16.19 -9.70 11.21
N LEU A 168 15.13 -10.52 11.38
CA LEU A 168 14.86 -11.28 12.60
C LEU A 168 15.34 -12.72 12.50
N GLY A 169 15.88 -13.22 13.59
CA GLY A 169 16.31 -14.60 13.77
C GLY A 169 16.02 -15.15 15.16
N ILE A 170 16.57 -16.32 15.42
CA ILE A 170 16.58 -16.95 16.74
C ILE A 170 18.00 -16.80 17.26
N VAL A 171 18.15 -16.16 18.40
CA VAL A 171 19.42 -16.05 19.12
C VAL A 171 19.43 -17.00 20.32
N ASN A 172 20.59 -17.50 20.67
CA ASN A 172 20.76 -18.52 21.68
C ASN A 172 20.03 -19.83 21.36
N ARG A 173 19.99 -20.77 22.31
CA ARG A 173 19.31 -22.07 22.16
C ARG A 173 18.85 -22.63 23.53
N GLY A 174 17.98 -23.62 23.47
CA GLY A 174 17.42 -24.28 24.68
C GLY A 174 16.52 -23.26 25.43
N VAL A 175 16.65 -23.23 26.74
CA VAL A 175 15.89 -22.37 27.64
C VAL A 175 16.21 -20.86 27.43
N ALA A 176 17.40 -20.58 26.90
CA ALA A 176 17.83 -19.21 26.59
C ALA A 176 17.46 -18.73 25.18
N ALA A 177 16.75 -19.59 24.40
CA ALA A 177 16.34 -19.19 23.05
C ALA A 177 15.39 -17.99 23.06
N GLU A 178 15.68 -16.98 22.26
CA GLU A 178 14.86 -15.78 22.10
C GLU A 178 14.87 -15.28 20.66
N ILE A 179 13.96 -14.37 20.35
CA ILE A 179 13.95 -13.68 19.06
C ILE A 179 14.89 -12.47 19.16
N GLY A 180 15.68 -12.26 18.13
CA GLY A 180 16.60 -11.13 18.08
C GLY A 180 16.95 -10.72 16.66
N PRO A 181 17.65 -9.58 16.50
CA PRO A 181 18.25 -9.19 15.25
C PRO A 181 19.27 -10.23 14.75
N ASN A 182 19.31 -10.46 13.43
CA ASN A 182 20.32 -11.35 12.84
C ASN A 182 21.72 -10.71 12.79
N ARG A 183 21.82 -9.40 12.99
CA ARG A 183 23.07 -8.64 13.03
C ARG A 183 22.98 -7.58 14.12
N GLY A 184 24.01 -7.51 14.96
CA GLY A 184 24.08 -6.52 16.03
C GLY A 184 22.89 -6.55 17.00
N ASP A 185 22.63 -5.43 17.63
CA ASP A 185 21.59 -5.27 18.66
C ASP A 185 20.32 -4.56 18.12
N ARG A 186 20.38 -4.04 16.90
CA ARG A 186 19.27 -3.32 16.24
C ARG A 186 18.81 -4.04 14.98
N LEU A 187 17.56 -3.84 14.60
CA LEU A 187 17.04 -4.35 13.34
C LEU A 187 17.51 -3.47 12.18
N GLU A 188 18.16 -4.10 11.22
CA GLU A 188 18.34 -3.54 9.87
C GLU A 188 17.20 -4.04 8.99
N CYS A 189 16.08 -3.32 8.94
CA CYS A 189 14.85 -3.84 8.31
C CYS A 189 14.02 -2.74 7.61
N ASP A 190 12.94 -3.17 6.96
CA ASP A 190 11.98 -2.31 6.26
C ASP A 190 11.01 -1.58 7.20
N GLU A 191 11.10 -1.80 8.52
CA GLU A 191 10.18 -1.27 9.54
C GLU A 191 8.68 -1.50 9.22
N CYS A 192 8.39 -2.53 8.42
CA CYS A 192 7.05 -2.78 7.90
C CYS A 192 6.03 -3.22 8.97
N GLY A 193 6.49 -3.65 10.16
CA GLY A 193 5.63 -4.10 11.26
C GLY A 193 4.91 -5.44 11.06
N ALA A 194 5.20 -6.19 9.99
CA ALA A 194 4.59 -7.50 9.76
C ALA A 194 4.89 -8.50 10.89
N CYS A 195 6.06 -8.40 11.51
CA CYS A 195 6.42 -9.20 12.69
C CYS A 195 5.55 -8.90 13.91
N ILE A 196 5.09 -7.65 14.07
CA ILE A 196 4.17 -7.22 15.14
C ILE A 196 2.76 -7.76 14.87
N ASP A 197 2.27 -7.60 13.65
CA ASP A 197 0.91 -8.03 13.30
C ASP A 197 0.73 -9.55 13.38
N ILE A 198 1.70 -10.30 12.91
CA ILE A 198 1.64 -11.78 12.91
C ILE A 198 1.91 -12.39 14.29
N CYS A 199 2.44 -11.59 15.24
CA CYS A 199 2.70 -12.07 16.59
C CYS A 199 1.40 -12.41 17.31
N PRO A 200 1.22 -13.67 17.79
CA PRO A 200 -0.03 -14.08 18.44
C PRO A 200 -0.20 -13.48 19.84
N VAL A 201 0.88 -12.95 20.41
CA VAL A 201 0.96 -12.42 21.79
C VAL A 201 1.55 -11.02 21.83
N GLY A 202 1.68 -10.42 22.99
CA GLY A 202 2.28 -9.09 23.18
C GLY A 202 3.80 -9.07 23.27
N ALA A 203 4.48 -10.05 22.65
CA ALA A 203 5.95 -10.11 22.66
C ALA A 203 6.59 -9.10 21.70
N LEU A 204 5.98 -8.88 20.54
CA LEU A 204 6.38 -7.82 19.61
C LEU A 204 5.28 -6.75 19.58
N THR A 205 5.65 -5.51 19.90
CA THR A 205 4.75 -4.37 20.00
C THR A 205 5.28 -3.17 19.23
N SER A 206 4.38 -2.25 18.86
CA SER A 206 4.72 -1.06 18.09
C SER A 206 5.03 0.12 18.99
N GLY A 207 6.21 0.73 18.83
CA GLY A 207 6.57 1.97 19.52
C GLY A 207 5.66 3.16 19.21
N ILE A 208 4.93 3.10 18.07
CA ILE A 208 3.98 4.14 17.67
C ILE A 208 2.61 3.96 18.34
N TYR A 209 2.18 2.70 18.52
CA TYR A 209 0.84 2.38 19.03
C TYR A 209 0.80 2.17 20.56
N ARG A 210 1.89 1.68 21.16
CA ARG A 210 1.90 1.17 22.54
C ARG A 210 1.34 2.17 23.56
N TYR A 211 0.52 1.65 24.46
CA TYR A 211 -0.12 2.34 25.58
C TYR A 211 -1.09 3.47 25.21
N GLN A 212 -1.52 3.58 23.94
CA GLN A 212 -2.42 4.65 23.50
C GLN A 212 -3.90 4.29 23.66
N THR A 213 -4.28 3.02 23.42
CA THR A 213 -5.69 2.61 23.42
C THR A 213 -5.85 1.10 23.50
N ARG A 214 -7.09 0.64 23.65
CA ARG A 214 -7.48 -0.76 23.57
C ARG A 214 -8.22 -1.05 22.27
N PRO A 215 -8.18 -2.31 21.75
CA PRO A 215 -8.84 -2.66 20.50
C PRO A 215 -10.32 -2.29 20.44
N TRP A 216 -11.05 -2.46 21.54
CA TRP A 216 -12.49 -2.16 21.64
C TRP A 216 -12.83 -0.68 21.78
N GLU A 217 -11.85 0.19 22.01
CA GLU A 217 -12.04 1.64 22.11
C GLU A 217 -11.90 2.35 20.75
N MET A 218 -11.45 1.63 19.73
CA MET A 218 -11.19 2.18 18.42
C MET A 218 -12.36 1.98 17.48
N GLN A 219 -12.67 2.99 16.70
CA GLN A 219 -13.42 2.86 15.47
C GLN A 219 -12.46 2.41 14.35
N HIS A 220 -12.85 1.39 13.58
CA HIS A 220 -12.06 0.85 12.48
C HIS A 220 -12.59 1.35 11.14
N VAL A 221 -11.75 2.03 10.36
CA VAL A 221 -12.09 2.57 9.05
C VAL A 221 -11.15 1.97 8.00
N GLY A 222 -11.70 1.17 7.09
CA GLY A 222 -10.97 0.66 5.95
C GLY A 222 -10.90 1.71 4.84
N THR A 223 -9.70 2.11 4.44
CA THR A 223 -9.42 3.07 3.37
C THR A 223 -8.19 2.66 2.58
N ILE A 224 -7.74 3.47 1.62
CA ILE A 224 -6.55 3.20 0.81
C ILE A 224 -5.37 4.02 1.33
N CYS A 225 -4.20 3.39 1.32
CA CYS A 225 -2.94 4.05 1.62
C CYS A 225 -2.67 5.18 0.61
N THR A 226 -2.30 6.36 1.09
CA THR A 226 -2.12 7.56 0.26
C THR A 226 -0.70 7.77 -0.27
N PHE A 227 0.20 6.80 -0.12
CA PHE A 227 1.63 6.99 -0.47
C PHE A 227 1.98 6.54 -1.88
N CYS A 228 2.14 5.25 -2.14
CA CYS A 228 2.48 4.76 -3.47
C CYS A 228 1.25 4.25 -4.24
N ALA A 229 1.41 4.02 -5.54
CA ALA A 229 0.34 3.59 -6.43
C ALA A 229 -0.03 2.09 -6.35
N ASP A 230 0.51 1.36 -5.36
CA ASP A 230 0.20 -0.06 -5.18
C ASP A 230 -1.25 -0.32 -4.79
N GLY A 231 -1.97 0.70 -4.30
CA GLY A 231 -3.39 0.61 -3.94
C GLY A 231 -3.66 -0.23 -2.69
N CYS A 232 -2.73 -0.31 -1.76
CA CYS A 232 -2.91 -1.07 -0.52
C CYS A 232 -4.08 -0.56 0.31
N LYS A 233 -5.00 -1.45 0.68
CA LYS A 233 -5.98 -1.15 1.72
C LYS A 233 -5.28 -1.10 3.07
N THR A 234 -5.62 -0.10 3.88
CA THR A 234 -5.27 0.00 5.29
C THR A 234 -6.52 0.20 6.14
N THR A 235 -6.61 -0.50 7.26
CA THR A 235 -7.67 -0.30 8.25
C THR A 235 -7.10 0.57 9.37
N LEU A 236 -7.59 1.80 9.44
CA LEU A 236 -7.18 2.79 10.42
C LEU A 236 -7.98 2.64 11.69
N GLY A 237 -7.31 2.47 12.81
CA GLY A 237 -7.90 2.50 14.15
C GLY A 237 -7.94 3.95 14.65
N VAL A 238 -9.13 4.48 14.89
CA VAL A 238 -9.37 5.86 15.29
C VAL A 238 -9.90 5.93 16.71
N ARG A 239 -9.30 6.76 17.55
CA ARG A 239 -9.78 7.09 18.89
C ARG A 239 -9.72 8.60 19.09
N ASN A 240 -10.80 9.21 19.60
CA ASN A 240 -10.86 10.64 19.89
C ASN A 240 -10.37 11.52 18.72
N HIS A 241 -10.85 11.25 17.50
CA HIS A 241 -10.48 11.93 16.27
C HIS A 241 -8.98 11.86 15.92
N ARG A 242 -8.25 10.88 16.43
CA ARG A 242 -6.86 10.61 16.07
C ARG A 242 -6.72 9.20 15.51
N ILE A 243 -5.99 9.06 14.43
CA ILE A 243 -5.55 7.75 13.95
C ILE A 243 -4.40 7.31 14.86
N VAL A 244 -4.54 6.15 15.46
CA VAL A 244 -3.56 5.60 16.42
C VAL A 244 -2.91 4.31 15.90
N ARG A 245 -3.55 3.65 14.93
CA ARG A 245 -3.06 2.39 14.38
C ARG A 245 -3.47 2.23 12.92
N GLY A 246 -2.57 1.67 12.08
CA GLY A 246 -2.87 1.16 10.75
C GLY A 246 -2.55 -0.33 10.67
N ASN A 247 -3.46 -1.14 10.15
CA ASN A 247 -3.24 -2.56 9.87
C ASN A 247 -4.18 -3.05 8.75
N ASN A 248 -4.05 -4.31 8.35
CA ASN A 248 -5.02 -4.97 7.45
C ASN A 248 -5.23 -6.42 7.89
N ARG A 249 -5.52 -6.65 9.18
CA ARG A 249 -5.69 -7.98 9.78
C ARG A 249 -6.92 -8.72 9.27
N ASP A 250 -7.90 -8.01 8.73
CA ASP A 250 -9.08 -8.59 8.07
C ASP A 250 -8.75 -9.22 6.71
N ARG A 251 -7.50 -9.04 6.22
CA ARG A 251 -6.98 -9.60 4.96
C ARG A 251 -7.79 -9.24 3.73
N SER A 252 -8.56 -8.16 3.78
CA SER A 252 -9.34 -7.67 2.66
C SER A 252 -8.52 -6.72 1.76
N GLY A 253 -9.07 -6.35 0.60
CA GLY A 253 -8.36 -5.55 -0.38
C GLY A 253 -7.35 -6.34 -1.20
N ILE A 254 -6.71 -5.67 -2.16
CA ILE A 254 -5.78 -6.30 -3.12
C ILE A 254 -4.44 -6.72 -2.51
N ASN A 255 -4.11 -6.18 -1.35
CA ASN A 255 -2.86 -6.46 -0.63
C ASN A 255 -2.99 -7.57 0.43
N GLY A 256 -4.18 -8.13 0.66
CA GLY A 256 -4.39 -9.08 1.76
C GLY A 256 -3.92 -8.44 3.09
N GLU A 257 -3.09 -9.15 3.84
CA GLU A 257 -2.55 -8.65 5.13
C GLU A 257 -1.28 -7.80 4.99
N PHE A 258 -0.71 -7.68 3.79
CA PHE A 258 0.54 -6.97 3.58
C PHE A 258 0.35 -5.45 3.72
N LEU A 259 1.24 -4.81 4.48
CA LEU A 259 1.48 -3.37 4.51
C LEU A 259 2.98 -3.13 4.74
N CYS A 260 3.54 -2.14 4.04
CA CYS A 260 4.86 -1.59 4.34
C CYS A 260 4.78 -0.55 5.47
N ILE A 261 5.90 0.04 5.84
CA ILE A 261 5.97 1.10 6.87
C ILE A 261 5.00 2.25 6.57
N LYS A 262 4.89 2.68 5.30
CA LYS A 262 4.03 3.81 4.89
C LYS A 262 2.56 3.53 5.20
N GLY A 263 2.03 2.41 4.72
CA GLY A 263 0.61 2.07 4.92
C GLY A 263 0.25 1.71 6.37
N ARG A 264 1.24 1.33 7.18
CA ARG A 264 1.02 0.93 8.57
C ARG A 264 1.21 2.05 9.58
N TYR A 265 2.17 2.96 9.36
CA TYR A 265 2.58 3.91 10.38
C TYR A 265 2.61 5.37 9.92
N ALA A 266 2.76 5.63 8.63
CA ALA A 266 2.95 7.00 8.15
C ALA A 266 1.65 7.82 8.06
N PHE A 267 0.54 7.34 8.59
CA PHE A 267 -0.72 8.09 8.73
C PHE A 267 -0.59 9.33 9.62
N ASP A 268 0.49 9.44 10.39
CA ASP A 268 0.74 10.49 11.36
C ASP A 268 0.93 11.88 10.72
N PHE A 269 1.25 11.97 9.45
CA PHE A 269 1.27 13.25 8.71
C PHE A 269 -0.09 13.98 8.81
N ALA A 270 -1.20 13.24 8.91
CA ALA A 270 -2.53 13.82 9.03
C ALA A 270 -2.74 14.59 10.35
N HIS A 271 -1.90 14.30 11.36
CA HIS A 271 -1.90 14.96 12.66
C HIS A 271 -0.71 15.90 12.87
N SER A 272 0.04 16.22 11.83
CA SER A 272 1.16 17.16 11.90
C SER A 272 0.66 18.55 12.32
N GLU A 273 1.38 19.20 13.22
CA GLU A 273 1.09 20.56 13.66
C GLU A 273 1.30 21.59 12.54
N GLU A 274 2.05 21.23 11.50
CA GLU A 274 2.31 22.05 10.32
C GLU A 274 1.16 22.02 9.29
N ARG A 275 0.07 21.26 9.56
CA ARG A 275 -1.11 21.24 8.69
C ARG A 275 -1.74 22.61 8.58
N LEU A 276 -1.98 23.03 7.34
CA LEU A 276 -2.75 24.24 7.05
C LEU A 276 -4.21 24.05 7.51
N GLN A 277 -4.72 25.03 8.25
CA GLN A 277 -6.09 25.05 8.77
C GLN A 277 -6.85 26.35 8.39
N THR A 278 -6.11 27.38 8.01
CA THR A 278 -6.66 28.70 7.66
C THR A 278 -6.11 29.13 6.31
N PRO A 279 -6.95 29.66 5.40
CA PRO A 279 -6.49 30.21 4.13
C PRO A 279 -5.50 31.34 4.35
N LEU A 280 -4.51 31.43 3.44
CA LEU A 280 -3.50 32.49 3.46
C LEU A 280 -3.63 33.34 2.20
N LEU A 281 -3.46 34.64 2.35
CA LEU A 281 -3.45 35.63 1.25
C LEU A 281 -2.17 36.45 1.37
N ARG A 282 -1.47 36.69 0.26
CA ARG A 282 -0.29 37.55 0.23
C ARG A 282 -0.71 39.01 0.29
N VAL A 283 -0.30 39.66 1.36
CA VAL A 283 -0.55 41.10 1.61
C VAL A 283 0.79 41.75 1.92
N ASN A 284 1.17 42.75 1.17
CA ASN A 284 2.45 43.48 1.29
C ASN A 284 3.68 42.52 1.27
N GLY A 285 3.64 41.48 0.43
CA GLY A 285 4.73 40.52 0.27
C GLY A 285 4.70 39.33 1.25
N GLU A 286 3.86 39.34 2.27
CA GLU A 286 3.77 38.28 3.28
C GLU A 286 2.46 37.51 3.21
N LEU A 287 2.50 36.19 3.43
CA LEU A 287 1.30 35.35 3.55
C LEU A 287 0.66 35.57 4.92
N GLN A 288 -0.57 36.08 4.95
CA GLN A 288 -1.32 36.36 6.17
C GLN A 288 -2.60 35.52 6.24
N PRO A 289 -2.98 35.00 7.42
CA PRO A 289 -4.24 34.28 7.61
C PRO A 289 -5.45 35.18 7.28
N VAL A 290 -6.38 34.62 6.51
CA VAL A 290 -7.64 35.31 6.14
C VAL A 290 -8.84 34.37 6.24
N SER A 291 -10.05 34.92 6.18
CA SER A 291 -11.27 34.10 6.11
C SER A 291 -11.38 33.37 4.74
N TRP A 292 -12.09 32.25 4.74
CA TRP A 292 -12.40 31.53 3.50
C TRP A 292 -13.07 32.43 2.45
N SER A 293 -14.05 33.27 2.84
CA SER A 293 -14.72 34.14 1.92
C SER A 293 -13.78 35.15 1.24
N ARG A 294 -12.84 35.72 2.00
CA ARG A 294 -11.85 36.66 1.46
C ARG A 294 -10.88 35.98 0.48
N ALA A 295 -10.41 34.77 0.84
CA ALA A 295 -9.49 34.02 -0.02
C ALA A 295 -10.17 33.58 -1.33
N LEU A 296 -11.42 33.07 -1.24
CA LEU A 296 -12.19 32.63 -2.41
C LEU A 296 -12.54 33.81 -3.33
N ALA A 297 -12.95 34.96 -2.76
CA ALA A 297 -13.19 36.17 -3.54
C ALA A 297 -11.95 36.62 -4.32
N ALA A 298 -10.78 36.66 -3.68
CA ALA A 298 -9.52 37.01 -4.34
C ALA A 298 -9.18 36.08 -5.53
N VAL A 299 -9.41 34.77 -5.37
CA VAL A 299 -9.22 33.79 -6.45
C VAL A 299 -10.23 34.01 -7.58
N ALA A 300 -11.53 34.12 -7.25
CA ALA A 300 -12.60 34.26 -8.22
C ALA A 300 -12.50 35.57 -9.03
N GLU A 301 -12.19 36.67 -8.36
CA GLU A 301 -11.97 37.97 -9.01
C GLU A 301 -10.80 37.88 -10.01
N LYS A 302 -9.68 37.29 -9.58
CA LYS A 302 -8.52 37.17 -10.48
C LYS A 302 -8.78 36.24 -11.65
N PHE A 303 -9.44 35.12 -11.42
CA PHE A 303 -9.80 34.18 -12.48
C PHE A 303 -10.75 34.81 -13.48
N ALA A 304 -11.77 35.60 -13.02
CA ALA A 304 -12.69 36.30 -13.86
C ALA A 304 -12.00 37.40 -14.69
N GLU A 305 -11.11 38.20 -14.06
CA GLU A 305 -10.28 39.21 -14.73
C GLU A 305 -9.46 38.60 -15.88
N VAL A 306 -8.69 37.58 -15.57
CA VAL A 306 -7.79 36.94 -16.54
C VAL A 306 -8.58 36.28 -17.66
N LYS A 307 -9.69 35.61 -17.35
CA LYS A 307 -10.57 35.01 -18.35
C LYS A 307 -11.17 36.07 -19.27
N ALA A 308 -11.64 37.20 -18.74
CA ALA A 308 -12.28 38.28 -19.53
C ALA A 308 -11.33 38.90 -20.56
N ARG A 309 -10.03 38.96 -20.26
CA ARG A 309 -9.01 39.48 -21.20
C ARG A 309 -8.36 38.40 -22.08
N GLY A 310 -8.82 37.15 -22.01
CA GLY A 310 -8.24 36.03 -22.78
C GLY A 310 -6.83 35.64 -22.32
N GLY A 311 -6.50 35.86 -21.03
CA GLY A 311 -5.20 35.53 -20.46
C GLY A 311 -4.97 34.00 -20.31
N LYS A 312 -3.76 33.65 -20.03
CA LYS A 312 -3.26 32.25 -20.00
C LYS A 312 -3.32 31.63 -18.61
N PHE A 313 -4.05 30.54 -18.49
CA PHE A 313 -4.10 29.70 -17.29
C PHE A 313 -3.23 28.46 -17.45
N GLY A 314 -2.48 28.11 -16.40
CA GLY A 314 -1.90 26.79 -16.17
C GLY A 314 -2.59 26.15 -14.95
N VAL A 315 -2.96 24.88 -15.06
CA VAL A 315 -3.62 24.12 -14.00
C VAL A 315 -2.84 22.84 -13.74
N VAL A 316 -2.46 22.61 -12.49
CA VAL A 316 -1.69 21.43 -12.07
C VAL A 316 -2.52 20.66 -11.06
N GLY A 317 -2.90 19.43 -11.41
CA GLY A 317 -3.62 18.52 -10.52
C GLY A 317 -2.70 17.59 -9.73
N SER A 318 -3.29 16.70 -8.98
CA SER A 318 -2.59 15.89 -7.98
C SER A 318 -2.62 14.40 -8.27
N ASN A 319 -1.54 13.75 -7.84
CA ASN A 319 -1.43 12.29 -7.75
C ASN A 319 -1.97 11.73 -6.41
N HIS A 320 -2.41 12.61 -5.50
CA HIS A 320 -2.90 12.25 -4.16
C HIS A 320 -4.39 12.57 -3.94
N THR A 321 -5.00 13.31 -4.86
CA THR A 321 -6.44 13.60 -4.85
C THR A 321 -7.25 12.45 -5.46
N THR A 322 -8.57 12.45 -5.22
CA THR A 322 -9.46 11.39 -5.71
C THR A 322 -9.67 11.46 -7.22
N ASN A 323 -10.19 10.40 -7.82
CA ASN A 323 -10.60 10.41 -9.23
C ASN A 323 -11.65 11.51 -9.50
N GLU A 324 -12.58 11.68 -8.56
CA GLU A 324 -13.64 12.67 -8.64
C GLU A 324 -13.09 14.11 -8.63
N GLU A 325 -12.13 14.38 -7.74
CA GLU A 325 -11.48 15.69 -7.66
C GLU A 325 -10.65 15.98 -8.92
N ASN A 326 -9.90 15.00 -9.41
CA ASN A 326 -9.10 15.13 -10.63
C ASN A 326 -10.00 15.34 -11.87
N TYR A 327 -11.09 14.57 -11.98
CA TYR A 327 -12.06 14.72 -13.06
C TYR A 327 -12.73 16.10 -13.04
N PHE A 328 -13.15 16.55 -11.86
CA PHE A 328 -13.81 17.85 -11.72
C PHE A 328 -12.86 19.02 -11.98
N LEU A 329 -11.59 18.91 -11.55
CA LEU A 329 -10.56 19.92 -11.83
C LEU A 329 -10.34 20.10 -13.33
N GLN A 330 -10.21 19.00 -14.10
CA GLN A 330 -10.06 19.10 -15.55
C GLN A 330 -11.32 19.68 -16.24
N LYS A 331 -12.51 19.33 -15.74
CA LYS A 331 -13.77 19.90 -16.21
C LYS A 331 -13.82 21.40 -15.97
N PHE A 332 -13.44 21.85 -14.76
CA PHE A 332 -13.32 23.24 -14.39
C PHE A 332 -12.33 23.99 -15.32
N ALA A 333 -11.13 23.45 -15.48
CA ALA A 333 -10.10 24.04 -16.31
C ALA A 333 -10.57 24.22 -17.77
N ARG A 334 -11.16 23.19 -18.36
CA ARG A 334 -11.57 23.21 -19.76
C ARG A 334 -12.84 23.99 -20.02
N GLN A 335 -13.86 23.81 -19.18
CA GLN A 335 -15.18 24.41 -19.43
C GLN A 335 -15.32 25.80 -18.79
N ALA A 336 -14.82 25.99 -17.56
CA ALA A 336 -14.96 27.26 -16.86
C ALA A 336 -13.84 28.24 -17.21
N LEU A 337 -12.57 27.83 -17.23
CA LEU A 337 -11.45 28.71 -17.55
C LEU A 337 -11.11 28.76 -19.04
N GLY A 338 -11.53 27.76 -19.83
CA GLY A 338 -11.24 27.64 -21.26
C GLY A 338 -9.81 27.30 -21.59
N THR A 339 -9.05 26.73 -20.62
CA THR A 339 -7.64 26.38 -20.83
C THR A 339 -7.46 24.91 -21.20
N LYS A 340 -6.46 24.64 -22.04
CA LYS A 340 -5.95 23.30 -22.37
C LYS A 340 -4.65 22.95 -21.61
N ASN A 341 -4.08 23.95 -20.91
CA ASN A 341 -2.86 23.81 -20.14
C ASN A 341 -3.18 23.20 -18.79
N ILE A 342 -3.40 21.90 -18.77
CA ILE A 342 -3.67 21.14 -17.56
C ILE A 342 -2.80 19.90 -17.54
N ASP A 343 -2.17 19.63 -16.40
CA ASP A 343 -1.27 18.52 -16.23
C ASP A 343 -1.17 18.07 -14.76
N HIS A 344 -0.36 17.06 -14.48
CA HIS A 344 -0.01 16.61 -13.15
C HIS A 344 1.48 16.24 -13.09
N GLN A 345 2.03 15.98 -11.89
CA GLN A 345 3.39 15.49 -11.74
C GLN A 345 3.47 14.03 -12.24
N CYS A 346 3.83 13.82 -13.50
CA CYS A 346 3.97 12.48 -14.07
C CYS A 346 5.23 11.80 -13.55
N THR A 347 5.06 10.56 -13.07
CA THR A 347 6.12 9.70 -12.54
C THR A 347 6.34 8.42 -13.37
N GLY A 348 5.51 8.18 -14.38
CA GLY A 348 5.62 7.08 -15.31
C GLY A 348 4.75 7.29 -16.55
N ASP A 349 5.10 6.68 -17.67
CA ASP A 349 4.44 6.90 -18.96
C ASP A 349 3.30 5.90 -19.20
N VAL A 350 2.26 5.99 -18.37
CA VAL A 350 1.05 5.18 -18.48
C VAL A 350 0.32 5.45 -19.79
N ALA A 351 0.29 6.72 -20.23
CA ALA A 351 -0.45 7.11 -21.43
C ALA A 351 0.07 6.42 -22.69
N THR A 352 1.40 6.36 -22.86
CA THR A 352 2.00 5.63 -23.99
C THR A 352 1.73 4.13 -23.90
N LEU A 353 1.81 3.52 -22.71
CA LEU A 353 1.49 2.11 -22.53
C LEU A 353 0.06 1.81 -22.97
N LEU A 354 -0.92 2.59 -22.49
CA LEU A 354 -2.33 2.42 -22.84
C LEU A 354 -2.63 2.67 -24.32
N GLY A 355 -1.82 3.50 -24.98
CA GLY A 355 -1.85 3.69 -26.43
C GLY A 355 -1.29 2.52 -27.23
N CYS A 356 -0.48 1.65 -26.61
CA CYS A 356 0.19 0.54 -27.28
C CYS A 356 -0.49 -0.81 -27.05
N THR A 357 -1.04 -1.06 -25.88
CA THR A 357 -1.54 -2.38 -25.50
C THR A 357 -2.71 -2.32 -24.54
N ARG A 358 -3.55 -3.36 -24.58
CA ARG A 358 -4.61 -3.65 -23.60
C ARG A 358 -4.21 -4.74 -22.62
N SER A 359 -3.09 -5.40 -22.84
CA SER A 359 -2.61 -6.50 -22.01
C SER A 359 -1.97 -5.97 -20.72
N LEU A 360 -2.80 -5.51 -19.79
CA LEU A 360 -2.37 -5.03 -18.48
C LEU A 360 -2.47 -6.14 -17.44
N ALA A 361 -1.52 -6.16 -16.51
CA ALA A 361 -1.55 -7.07 -15.38
C ALA A 361 -2.24 -6.41 -14.18
N THR A 362 -2.95 -7.23 -13.41
CA THR A 362 -3.51 -6.89 -12.10
C THR A 362 -2.56 -7.32 -10.98
N VAL A 363 -2.82 -6.89 -9.73
CA VAL A 363 -2.09 -7.40 -8.57
C VAL A 363 -2.21 -8.92 -8.43
N ALA A 364 -3.38 -9.48 -8.78
CA ALA A 364 -3.59 -10.93 -8.77
C ALA A 364 -2.72 -11.67 -9.79
N ASP A 365 -2.50 -11.08 -10.97
CA ASP A 365 -1.61 -11.65 -11.99
C ASP A 365 -0.17 -11.76 -11.47
N LEU A 366 0.31 -10.82 -10.66
CA LEU A 366 1.66 -10.88 -10.09
C LEU A 366 1.85 -12.10 -9.18
N TYR A 367 0.78 -12.57 -8.53
CA TYR A 367 0.82 -13.76 -7.68
C TYR A 367 0.66 -15.08 -8.45
N THR A 368 0.17 -15.05 -9.69
CA THR A 368 -0.19 -16.26 -10.45
C THR A 368 0.63 -16.48 -11.73
N THR A 369 1.24 -15.45 -12.29
CA THR A 369 2.05 -15.54 -13.51
C THR A 369 3.20 -16.55 -13.36
N LYS A 370 3.58 -17.19 -14.49
CA LYS A 370 4.72 -18.13 -14.52
C LYS A 370 6.07 -17.42 -14.57
N ALA A 371 6.10 -16.23 -15.19
CA ALA A 371 7.32 -15.43 -15.23
C ALA A 371 7.02 -13.93 -15.08
N ALA A 372 7.97 -13.20 -14.50
CA ALA A 372 7.95 -11.74 -14.37
C ALA A 372 9.31 -11.15 -14.71
N LEU A 373 9.31 -10.01 -15.43
CA LEU A 373 10.50 -9.22 -15.75
C LEU A 373 10.35 -7.82 -15.13
N VAL A 374 11.31 -7.44 -14.28
CA VAL A 374 11.39 -6.10 -13.68
C VAL A 374 12.46 -5.29 -14.40
N VAL A 375 12.08 -4.12 -14.94
CA VAL A 375 12.94 -3.26 -15.76
C VAL A 375 13.06 -1.87 -15.14
N GLY A 376 14.27 -1.46 -14.80
CA GLY A 376 14.58 -0.10 -14.35
C GLY A 376 13.97 0.31 -13.00
N ALA A 377 13.59 -0.65 -12.14
CA ALA A 377 12.95 -0.37 -10.86
C ALA A 377 13.50 -1.23 -9.72
N ASP A 378 13.50 -0.70 -8.51
CA ASP A 378 13.68 -1.42 -7.26
C ASP A 378 12.31 -1.59 -6.57
N LEU A 379 11.65 -2.72 -6.86
CA LEU A 379 10.29 -2.95 -6.37
C LEU A 379 10.22 -2.93 -4.84
N ALA A 380 11.22 -3.50 -4.16
CA ALA A 380 11.19 -3.56 -2.71
C ALA A 380 11.23 -2.18 -2.04
N GLN A 381 11.81 -1.18 -2.71
CA GLN A 381 11.84 0.20 -2.25
C GLN A 381 10.62 1.01 -2.70
N GLN A 382 10.26 0.89 -3.97
CA GLN A 382 9.29 1.77 -4.62
C GLN A 382 7.86 1.22 -4.58
N HIS A 383 7.71 -0.10 -4.82
CA HIS A 383 6.43 -0.82 -4.92
C HIS A 383 6.41 -2.09 -4.04
N PRO A 384 6.42 -1.93 -2.72
CA PRO A 384 6.62 -3.06 -1.80
C PRO A 384 5.56 -4.16 -1.90
N LEU A 385 4.32 -3.83 -2.27
CA LEU A 385 3.28 -4.83 -2.50
C LEU A 385 3.60 -5.72 -3.70
N TYR A 386 4.07 -5.13 -4.80
CA TYR A 386 4.41 -5.91 -6.00
C TYR A 386 5.62 -6.79 -5.75
N ALA A 387 6.63 -6.29 -5.03
CA ALA A 387 7.75 -7.11 -4.57
C ALA A 387 7.29 -8.29 -3.71
N PHE A 388 6.35 -8.05 -2.78
CA PHE A 388 5.77 -9.10 -1.94
C PHE A 388 5.01 -10.14 -2.76
N GLN A 389 4.17 -9.72 -3.71
CA GLN A 389 3.40 -10.63 -4.57
C GLN A 389 4.30 -11.50 -5.46
N LEU A 390 5.29 -10.93 -6.12
CA LEU A 390 6.25 -11.69 -6.92
C LEU A 390 7.06 -12.67 -6.08
N ARG A 391 7.48 -12.28 -4.88
CA ARG A 391 8.18 -13.17 -3.97
C ARG A 391 7.28 -14.30 -3.47
N ALA A 392 6.03 -14.02 -3.15
CA ALA A 392 5.05 -15.03 -2.76
C ALA A 392 4.78 -16.02 -3.91
N ASN A 393 4.66 -15.51 -5.14
CA ASN A 393 4.50 -16.32 -6.34
C ASN A 393 5.72 -17.23 -6.59
N TRP A 394 6.94 -16.67 -6.50
CA TRP A 394 8.16 -17.48 -6.58
C TRP A 394 8.19 -18.61 -5.57
N ARG A 395 7.77 -18.36 -4.31
CA ARG A 395 7.77 -19.36 -3.24
C ARG A 395 6.68 -20.43 -3.38
N HIS A 396 5.48 -20.01 -3.75
CA HIS A 396 4.29 -20.87 -3.71
C HIS A 396 4.02 -21.56 -5.04
N HIS A 397 4.38 -20.90 -6.15
CA HIS A 397 4.08 -21.36 -7.51
C HIS A 397 5.32 -21.52 -8.39
N GLN A 398 6.52 -21.28 -7.82
CA GLN A 398 7.81 -21.42 -8.52
C GLN A 398 7.95 -20.49 -9.74
N ALA A 399 7.31 -19.31 -9.70
CA ALA A 399 7.42 -18.31 -10.76
C ALA A 399 8.89 -17.90 -10.98
N ARG A 400 9.27 -17.68 -12.22
CA ARG A 400 10.62 -17.24 -12.58
C ARG A 400 10.66 -15.72 -12.66
N VAL A 401 11.56 -15.09 -11.93
CA VAL A 401 11.72 -13.63 -11.89
C VAL A 401 13.01 -13.24 -12.58
N TYR A 402 12.93 -12.23 -13.44
CA TYR A 402 14.05 -11.65 -14.19
C TYR A 402 14.21 -10.19 -13.81
N THR A 403 15.44 -9.67 -13.79
CA THR A 403 15.72 -8.28 -13.44
C THR A 403 16.66 -7.60 -14.43
N VAL A 404 16.32 -6.38 -14.83
CA VAL A 404 17.16 -5.48 -15.60
C VAL A 404 17.25 -4.17 -14.85
N THR A 405 18.32 -3.94 -14.12
CA THR A 405 18.44 -2.83 -13.17
C THR A 405 19.85 -2.24 -13.17
N GLN A 406 19.97 -1.00 -12.68
CA GLN A 406 21.26 -0.31 -12.58
C GLN A 406 22.13 -0.89 -11.46
N GLY A 407 21.51 -1.18 -10.32
CA GLY A 407 22.18 -1.71 -9.14
C GLY A 407 21.57 -3.01 -8.62
N PRO A 408 22.14 -3.58 -7.55
CA PRO A 408 21.55 -4.74 -6.88
C PRO A 408 20.17 -4.43 -6.32
N VAL A 409 19.23 -5.37 -6.49
CA VAL A 409 17.87 -5.31 -5.91
C VAL A 409 17.59 -6.57 -5.10
N ARG A 410 16.58 -6.53 -4.23
CA ARG A 410 16.23 -7.67 -3.37
C ARG A 410 15.84 -8.91 -4.17
N GLU A 411 15.22 -8.72 -5.31
CA GLU A 411 14.78 -9.75 -6.25
C GLU A 411 15.94 -10.58 -6.81
N ASP A 412 17.15 -10.05 -6.84
CA ASP A 412 18.35 -10.77 -7.30
C ASP A 412 18.62 -12.06 -6.54
N ARG A 413 18.16 -12.14 -5.28
CA ARG A 413 18.37 -13.33 -4.43
C ARG A 413 17.61 -14.56 -4.92
N TYR A 414 16.60 -14.36 -5.76
CA TYR A 414 15.78 -15.43 -6.32
C TYR A 414 15.51 -15.28 -7.82
N SER A 415 16.22 -14.36 -8.49
CA SER A 415 16.07 -14.15 -9.93
C SER A 415 16.61 -15.34 -10.73
N ALA A 416 15.86 -15.72 -11.77
CA ALA A 416 16.23 -16.76 -12.75
C ALA A 416 17.24 -16.23 -13.79
N GLY A 417 17.25 -14.92 -14.01
CA GLY A 417 18.20 -14.23 -14.90
C GLY A 417 18.24 -12.74 -14.61
N ARG A 418 19.38 -12.11 -14.84
CA ARG A 418 19.58 -10.70 -14.56
C ARG A 418 20.50 -10.01 -15.57
N ALA A 419 20.26 -8.74 -15.83
CA ALA A 419 21.18 -7.87 -16.57
C ALA A 419 21.42 -6.57 -15.77
N ARG A 420 22.67 -6.13 -15.69
CA ARG A 420 23.02 -4.82 -15.15
C ARG A 420 23.29 -3.87 -16.31
N VAL A 421 22.72 -2.70 -16.23
CA VAL A 421 22.76 -1.67 -17.26
C VAL A 421 22.89 -0.30 -16.64
N GLU A 422 23.50 0.65 -17.34
CA GLU A 422 23.38 2.07 -17.01
C GLU A 422 21.99 2.57 -17.40
N ARG A 423 21.55 3.69 -16.81
CA ARG A 423 20.27 4.34 -17.15
C ARG A 423 20.23 4.66 -18.65
N GLY A 424 19.16 4.28 -19.33
CA GLY A 424 18.99 4.34 -20.78
C GLY A 424 19.43 3.07 -21.53
N GLY A 425 20.09 2.13 -20.84
CA GLY A 425 20.46 0.81 -21.38
C GLY A 425 19.47 -0.32 -21.12
N GLU A 426 18.31 -0.01 -20.56
CA GLU A 426 17.32 -1.00 -20.09
C GLU A 426 16.83 -1.90 -21.21
N LEU A 427 16.51 -1.34 -22.38
CA LEU A 427 16.06 -2.13 -23.54
C LEU A 427 17.15 -3.10 -24.04
N ALA A 428 18.42 -2.67 -24.03
CA ALA A 428 19.53 -3.56 -24.37
C ALA A 428 19.71 -4.67 -23.32
N GLY A 429 19.45 -4.36 -22.06
CA GLY A 429 19.41 -5.36 -20.98
C GLY A 429 18.31 -6.38 -21.14
N VAL A 430 17.12 -5.96 -21.51
CA VAL A 430 15.95 -6.82 -21.83
C VAL A 430 16.29 -7.72 -23.01
N GLU A 431 16.92 -7.19 -24.07
CA GLU A 431 17.33 -7.96 -25.25
C GLU A 431 18.32 -9.09 -24.91
N ARG A 432 19.25 -8.86 -23.97
CA ARG A 432 20.18 -9.92 -23.51
C ARG A 432 19.48 -11.12 -22.88
N LEU A 433 18.28 -10.92 -22.33
CA LEU A 433 17.47 -11.97 -21.71
C LEU A 433 16.49 -12.65 -22.67
N ARG A 434 16.38 -12.19 -23.93
CA ARG A 434 15.40 -12.65 -24.92
C ARG A 434 15.27 -14.18 -25.01
N GLY A 435 16.39 -14.90 -25.07
CA GLY A 435 16.37 -16.36 -25.19
C GLY A 435 15.72 -17.05 -23.97
N GLN A 436 15.94 -16.51 -22.78
CA GLN A 436 15.35 -17.04 -21.56
C GLN A 436 13.85 -16.66 -21.47
N LEU A 437 13.51 -15.42 -21.79
CA LEU A 437 12.13 -14.91 -21.73
C LEU A 437 11.22 -15.60 -22.75
N LYS A 438 11.73 -15.87 -23.95
CA LYS A 438 10.99 -16.59 -25.00
C LYS A 438 10.65 -18.04 -24.62
N ALA A 439 11.41 -18.64 -23.72
CA ALA A 439 11.18 -20.01 -23.24
C ALA A 439 10.10 -20.08 -22.13
N GLU A 440 9.60 -18.96 -21.64
CA GLU A 440 8.55 -18.92 -20.64
C GLU A 440 7.17 -19.14 -21.27
N PRO A 441 6.21 -19.73 -20.51
CA PRO A 441 4.86 -19.94 -21.03
C PRO A 441 4.03 -18.66 -21.11
N GLU A 442 4.34 -17.68 -20.26
CA GLU A 442 3.73 -16.34 -20.18
C GLU A 442 4.66 -15.39 -19.44
N LEU A 443 4.44 -14.08 -19.54
CA LEU A 443 5.31 -13.08 -18.93
C LEU A 443 4.51 -11.86 -18.45
N VAL A 444 4.85 -11.34 -17.26
CA VAL A 444 4.46 -9.99 -16.83
C VAL A 444 5.69 -9.09 -16.83
N ILE A 445 5.64 -7.98 -17.55
CA ILE A 445 6.70 -6.97 -17.59
C ILE A 445 6.30 -5.77 -16.73
N LEU A 446 7.09 -5.49 -15.68
CA LEU A 446 6.96 -4.30 -14.85
C LEU A 446 8.11 -3.36 -15.20
N PHE A 447 7.81 -2.10 -15.51
CA PHE A 447 8.84 -1.13 -15.87
C PHE A 447 8.63 0.21 -15.18
N GLY A 448 9.73 0.87 -14.81
CA GLY A 448 9.76 2.15 -14.12
C GLY A 448 9.99 3.36 -15.06
N ASP A 449 10.29 4.50 -14.46
CA ASP A 449 10.46 5.81 -15.09
C ASP A 449 11.58 5.90 -16.14
N ALA A 450 12.52 4.96 -16.14
CA ALA A 450 13.56 4.89 -17.17
C ALA A 450 13.02 4.52 -18.58
N ILE A 451 11.82 3.93 -18.66
CA ILE A 451 11.17 3.52 -19.90
C ILE A 451 10.01 4.46 -20.20
N GLN A 452 10.17 5.35 -21.19
CA GLN A 452 9.18 6.37 -21.55
C GLN A 452 9.14 6.61 -23.07
N GLY A 453 8.06 7.16 -23.59
CA GLY A 453 7.88 7.51 -25.00
C GLY A 453 8.13 6.34 -25.93
N GLU A 454 9.08 6.53 -26.85
CA GLU A 454 9.44 5.52 -27.85
C GLU A 454 10.01 4.24 -27.20
N ALA A 455 10.64 4.33 -26.00
CA ALA A 455 11.13 3.16 -25.29
C ALA A 455 9.99 2.25 -24.80
N VAL A 456 8.83 2.80 -24.41
CA VAL A 456 7.62 2.02 -24.08
C VAL A 456 7.15 1.26 -25.32
N ARG A 457 7.05 1.92 -26.49
CA ARG A 457 6.64 1.29 -27.75
C ARG A 457 7.57 0.13 -28.11
N LYS A 458 8.89 0.35 -28.01
CA LYS A 458 9.90 -0.69 -28.24
C LYS A 458 9.79 -1.84 -27.25
N LEU A 459 9.51 -1.57 -25.98
CA LEU A 459 9.32 -2.61 -24.96
C LEU A 459 8.07 -3.46 -25.25
N VAL A 460 6.97 -2.84 -25.69
CA VAL A 460 5.75 -3.55 -26.08
C VAL A 460 6.01 -4.39 -27.34
N ALA A 461 6.63 -3.81 -28.36
CA ALA A 461 7.03 -4.55 -29.58
C ALA A 461 7.99 -5.72 -29.27
N PHE A 462 8.91 -5.55 -28.30
CA PHE A 462 9.74 -6.65 -27.82
C PHE A 462 8.88 -7.76 -27.23
N GLY A 463 7.93 -7.45 -26.35
CA GLY A 463 7.03 -8.45 -25.76
C GLY A 463 6.23 -9.21 -26.83
N ASP A 464 5.65 -8.50 -27.79
CA ASP A 464 4.91 -9.13 -28.91
C ASP A 464 5.80 -10.07 -29.74
N SER A 465 7.09 -9.72 -29.91
CA SER A 465 8.06 -10.52 -30.66
C SER A 465 8.47 -11.84 -29.97
N LEU A 466 8.15 -12.00 -28.67
CA LEU A 466 8.43 -13.25 -27.94
C LEU A 466 7.52 -14.40 -28.37
N GLY A 467 6.33 -14.09 -28.90
CA GLY A 467 5.35 -15.10 -29.34
C GLY A 467 4.67 -15.85 -28.18
N ILE A 468 4.68 -15.28 -26.98
CA ILE A 468 4.00 -15.77 -25.78
C ILE A 468 3.04 -14.69 -25.24
N PRO A 469 2.05 -15.03 -24.39
CA PRO A 469 1.23 -14.04 -23.72
C PRO A 469 2.07 -13.11 -22.82
N VAL A 470 1.96 -11.80 -23.03
CA VAL A 470 2.66 -10.80 -22.23
C VAL A 470 1.66 -9.78 -21.67
N LYS A 471 1.77 -9.48 -20.36
CA LYS A 471 1.04 -8.41 -19.70
C LYS A 471 2.02 -7.37 -19.15
N TYR A 472 1.55 -6.15 -18.94
CA TYR A 472 2.39 -5.02 -18.56
C TYR A 472 1.88 -4.32 -17.33
N VAL A 473 2.82 -3.76 -16.53
CA VAL A 473 2.59 -2.78 -15.46
C VAL A 473 3.55 -1.62 -15.66
N CYS A 474 3.02 -0.42 -15.86
CA CYS A 474 3.79 0.81 -15.76
C CYS A 474 3.82 1.23 -14.30
N LEU A 475 4.99 1.20 -13.69
CA LEU A 475 5.20 1.61 -12.31
C LEU A 475 5.15 3.13 -12.22
N VAL A 476 4.28 3.64 -11.35
CA VAL A 476 4.08 5.07 -11.08
C VAL A 476 4.09 5.31 -9.58
N ASP A 477 4.65 6.44 -9.15
CA ASP A 477 4.59 6.83 -7.74
C ASP A 477 3.22 7.44 -7.41
N TYR A 478 2.93 7.52 -6.12
CA TYR A 478 1.74 8.15 -5.51
C TYR A 478 0.40 7.47 -5.83
N SER A 479 -0.46 7.54 -4.82
CA SER A 479 -1.64 6.66 -4.68
C SER A 479 -2.66 6.72 -5.82
N ASN A 480 -2.74 7.82 -6.54
CA ASN A 480 -3.70 8.01 -7.63
C ASN A 480 -3.08 8.56 -8.94
N SER A 481 -1.78 8.31 -9.19
CA SER A 481 -1.11 8.75 -10.42
C SER A 481 -1.77 8.18 -11.67
N ARG A 482 -2.22 6.93 -11.63
CA ARG A 482 -2.98 6.32 -12.72
C ARG A 482 -4.32 7.01 -12.89
N GLY A 483 -5.06 7.25 -11.81
CA GLY A 483 -6.33 7.96 -11.85
C GLY A 483 -6.19 9.40 -12.34
N ALA A 484 -5.13 10.13 -11.96
CA ALA A 484 -4.86 11.47 -12.45
C ALA A 484 -4.76 11.50 -14.00
N ALA A 485 -4.00 10.58 -14.57
CA ALA A 485 -3.89 10.44 -16.02
C ALA A 485 -5.23 10.05 -16.69
N ASP A 486 -5.92 9.03 -16.14
CA ASP A 486 -7.18 8.53 -16.69
C ASP A 486 -8.33 9.55 -16.60
N MET A 487 -8.34 10.40 -15.56
CA MET A 487 -9.31 11.50 -15.38
C MET A 487 -9.02 12.71 -16.26
N GLY A 488 -7.96 12.68 -17.06
CA GLY A 488 -7.67 13.69 -18.06
C GLY A 488 -6.86 14.89 -17.54
N LEU A 489 -6.09 14.73 -16.46
CA LEU A 489 -5.06 15.68 -16.06
C LEU A 489 -3.83 15.55 -16.97
N THR A 490 -4.04 15.83 -18.23
CA THR A 490 -3.03 15.78 -19.29
C THR A 490 -3.30 16.94 -20.26
N PRO A 491 -2.29 17.47 -20.96
CA PRO A 491 -2.51 18.51 -21.97
C PRO A 491 -3.62 18.14 -22.94
N GLY A 492 -4.52 19.09 -23.20
CA GLY A 492 -5.65 18.85 -24.09
C GLY A 492 -5.21 18.63 -25.54
N PRO A 493 -5.94 17.83 -26.32
CA PRO A 493 -5.65 17.63 -27.72
C PRO A 493 -5.65 18.98 -28.46
N GLY A 494 -4.62 19.20 -29.30
CA GLY A 494 -4.47 20.42 -30.09
C GLY A 494 -3.76 21.57 -29.36
N GLY A 495 -2.77 21.27 -28.48
CA GLY A 495 -1.76 22.26 -28.07
C GLY A 495 -1.86 22.78 -26.64
N GLY A 496 -2.24 21.95 -25.67
CA GLY A 496 -2.05 22.25 -24.25
C GLY A 496 -0.60 22.09 -23.83
N LEU A 497 -0.13 22.91 -22.89
CA LEU A 497 1.21 22.83 -22.31
C LEU A 497 1.30 21.72 -21.25
N THR A 498 2.38 20.98 -21.26
CA THR A 498 2.78 20.07 -20.17
C THR A 498 3.23 20.87 -18.94
N LEU A 499 3.36 20.21 -17.78
CA LEU A 499 3.83 20.90 -16.56
C LEU A 499 5.22 21.55 -16.75
N PRO A 500 6.24 20.89 -17.30
CA PRO A 500 7.51 21.56 -17.58
C PRO A 500 7.37 22.77 -18.51
N GLU A 501 6.55 22.65 -19.56
CA GLU A 501 6.29 23.76 -20.49
C GLU A 501 5.54 24.92 -19.83
N MET A 502 4.56 24.62 -18.94
CA MET A 502 3.88 25.66 -18.17
C MET A 502 4.83 26.40 -17.23
N LEU A 503 5.75 25.69 -16.57
CA LEU A 503 6.75 26.31 -15.69
C LEU A 503 7.76 27.15 -16.45
N ALA A 504 8.12 26.74 -17.67
CA ALA A 504 9.05 27.46 -18.53
C ALA A 504 8.39 28.62 -19.31
N ALA A 505 7.05 28.67 -19.38
CA ALA A 505 6.33 29.71 -20.08
C ALA A 505 6.39 31.02 -19.30
N GLY A 506 7.04 32.06 -19.85
CA GLY A 506 7.17 33.38 -19.22
C GLY A 506 5.91 34.25 -19.29
N ASP A 507 4.83 33.77 -19.92
CA ASP A 507 3.60 34.51 -20.22
C ASP A 507 2.34 33.90 -19.59
N LEU A 508 2.49 33.06 -18.56
CA LEU A 508 1.34 32.63 -17.76
C LEU A 508 0.81 33.79 -16.89
N ASP A 509 -0.50 34.01 -16.91
CA ASP A 509 -1.15 34.94 -16.01
C ASP A 509 -1.57 34.34 -14.69
N VAL A 510 -1.95 33.06 -14.71
CA VAL A 510 -2.37 32.28 -13.53
C VAL A 510 -1.75 30.89 -13.57
N LEU A 511 -1.22 30.46 -12.42
CA LEU A 511 -0.89 29.07 -12.15
C LEU A 511 -1.70 28.56 -10.95
N TRP A 512 -2.62 27.63 -11.20
CA TRP A 512 -3.41 26.98 -10.15
C TRP A 512 -2.91 25.58 -9.88
N VAL A 513 -2.40 25.34 -8.66
CA VAL A 513 -1.80 24.07 -8.25
C VAL A 513 -2.65 23.44 -7.15
N VAL A 514 -3.05 22.19 -7.35
CA VAL A 514 -3.89 21.43 -6.42
C VAL A 514 -3.12 20.19 -5.96
N GLY A 515 -2.75 20.12 -4.68
CA GLY A 515 -2.12 18.96 -4.04
C GLY A 515 -0.81 18.50 -4.69
N ALA A 516 -0.04 19.44 -5.22
CA ALA A 516 1.24 19.17 -5.88
C ALA A 516 2.29 20.22 -5.49
N ASN A 517 3.57 19.88 -5.64
CA ASN A 517 4.68 20.75 -5.25
C ASN A 517 5.73 20.88 -6.36
N PRO A 518 5.37 21.38 -7.56
CA PRO A 518 6.27 21.45 -8.72
C PRO A 518 7.47 22.36 -8.50
N LEU A 519 7.34 23.44 -7.72
CA LEU A 519 8.43 24.39 -7.46
C LEU A 519 9.45 23.90 -6.42
N LYS A 520 9.33 22.66 -5.94
CA LYS A 520 10.38 22.03 -5.14
C LYS A 520 11.68 21.84 -5.92
N ASN A 521 11.56 21.48 -7.21
CA ASN A 521 12.67 21.08 -8.07
C ASN A 521 12.74 21.90 -9.38
N ALA A 522 11.89 22.91 -9.54
CA ALA A 522 11.81 23.75 -10.73
C ALA A 522 11.48 25.20 -10.35
N GLU A 523 11.75 26.13 -11.23
CA GLU A 523 11.40 27.53 -11.11
C GLU A 523 10.23 27.86 -12.03
N LEU A 524 9.46 28.88 -11.68
CA LEU A 524 8.39 29.42 -12.51
C LEU A 524 8.92 30.64 -13.27
N ALA A 525 9.02 30.55 -14.60
CA ALA A 525 9.53 31.62 -15.44
C ALA A 525 8.62 32.86 -15.47
N ALA A 526 7.32 32.68 -15.33
CA ALA A 526 6.34 33.77 -15.21
C ALA A 526 6.35 34.35 -13.79
N GLU A 527 7.29 35.23 -13.49
CA GLU A 527 7.44 35.84 -12.16
C GLU A 527 6.20 36.62 -11.69
N SER A 528 5.43 37.20 -12.60
CA SER A 528 4.21 37.97 -12.35
C SER A 528 2.93 37.13 -12.31
N ALA A 529 3.01 35.82 -12.54
CA ALA A 529 1.85 34.94 -12.51
C ALA A 529 1.19 34.95 -11.14
N PHE A 530 -0.13 35.02 -11.11
CA PHE A 530 -0.91 34.85 -9.88
C PHE A 530 -1.01 33.37 -9.56
N VAL A 531 -0.30 32.96 -8.50
CA VAL A 531 -0.22 31.54 -8.10
C VAL A 531 -1.26 31.25 -7.02
N VAL A 532 -2.10 30.24 -7.26
CA VAL A 532 -3.07 29.71 -6.29
C VAL A 532 -2.69 28.29 -5.95
N VAL A 533 -2.59 27.96 -4.68
CA VAL A 533 -2.24 26.62 -4.21
C VAL A 533 -3.29 26.08 -3.26
N GLN A 534 -3.76 24.86 -3.52
CA GLN A 534 -4.52 24.05 -2.57
C GLN A 534 -3.60 22.93 -2.08
N ASP A 535 -3.30 22.91 -0.79
CA ASP A 535 -2.38 21.89 -0.24
C ASP A 535 -2.64 21.66 1.26
N LEU A 536 -2.06 20.58 1.77
CA LEU A 536 -2.09 20.20 3.18
C LEU A 536 -1.08 21.01 4.01
N PHE A 537 0.02 21.43 3.38
CA PHE A 537 1.18 22.02 4.04
C PHE A 537 1.69 23.25 3.28
N LEU A 538 2.45 24.09 3.97
CA LEU A 538 3.11 25.22 3.35
C LEU A 538 4.39 24.77 2.62
N THR A 539 4.19 24.18 1.44
CA THR A 539 5.24 23.68 0.54
C THR A 539 6.01 24.82 -0.15
N GLU A 540 7.07 24.49 -0.90
CA GLU A 540 7.82 25.47 -1.70
C GLU A 540 6.90 26.19 -2.69
N THR A 541 6.00 25.47 -3.35
CA THR A 541 5.01 26.05 -4.24
C THR A 541 4.01 26.94 -3.47
N ALA A 542 3.55 26.48 -2.30
CA ALA A 542 2.63 27.26 -1.48
C ALA A 542 3.26 28.56 -0.94
N ARG A 543 4.56 28.55 -0.62
CA ARG A 543 5.27 29.75 -0.20
C ARG A 543 5.38 30.81 -1.31
N ARG A 544 5.38 30.39 -2.57
CA ARG A 544 5.39 31.29 -3.75
C ARG A 544 3.99 31.86 -4.05
N ALA A 545 2.92 31.23 -3.56
CA ALA A 545 1.55 31.56 -3.92
C ALA A 545 1.10 32.94 -3.42
N GLU A 546 0.15 33.57 -4.13
CA GLU A 546 -0.62 34.71 -3.70
C GLU A 546 -1.78 34.27 -2.79
N VAL A 547 -2.39 33.09 -3.07
CA VAL A 547 -3.44 32.51 -2.24
C VAL A 547 -3.13 31.06 -1.96
N VAL A 548 -3.20 30.67 -0.67
CA VAL A 548 -3.08 29.27 -0.24
C VAL A 548 -4.38 28.85 0.43
N LEU A 549 -4.97 27.77 -0.07
CA LEU A 549 -6.24 27.20 0.42
C LEU A 549 -5.96 25.86 1.11
N PRO A 550 -6.28 25.71 2.40
CA PRO A 550 -6.08 24.46 3.13
C PRO A 550 -6.93 23.32 2.58
N ALA A 551 -6.29 22.24 2.13
CA ALA A 551 -6.97 21.08 1.58
C ALA A 551 -7.11 19.93 2.62
N ALA A 552 -8.14 19.11 2.45
CA ALA A 552 -8.33 17.88 3.21
C ALA A 552 -7.42 16.77 2.71
N SER A 553 -6.87 15.96 3.62
CA SER A 553 -6.12 14.76 3.28
C SER A 553 -7.03 13.63 2.81
N ALA A 554 -6.46 12.60 2.20
CA ALA A 554 -7.20 11.39 1.80
C ALA A 554 -7.87 10.65 2.97
N TYR A 555 -7.44 10.90 4.21
CA TYR A 555 -8.06 10.33 5.42
C TYR A 555 -9.20 11.18 5.97
N GLU A 556 -9.50 12.31 5.36
CA GLU A 556 -10.53 13.28 5.76
C GLU A 556 -11.66 13.43 4.73
N LYS A 557 -11.58 12.74 3.58
CA LYS A 557 -12.53 12.84 2.47
C LYS A 557 -12.91 11.49 1.89
N SER A 558 -14.01 11.43 1.16
CA SER A 558 -14.45 10.26 0.39
C SER A 558 -14.20 10.46 -1.09
N GLY A 559 -14.15 9.36 -1.81
CA GLY A 559 -13.96 9.30 -3.25
C GLY A 559 -13.33 7.98 -3.65
N THR A 560 -12.72 7.94 -4.84
CA THR A 560 -12.04 6.75 -5.36
C THR A 560 -10.60 7.07 -5.77
N ALA A 561 -9.76 6.04 -5.78
CA ALA A 561 -8.42 6.07 -6.35
C ALA A 561 -8.18 4.84 -7.23
N THR A 562 -7.31 4.99 -8.24
CA THR A 562 -6.95 3.92 -9.17
C THR A 562 -5.49 3.54 -9.00
N SER A 563 -5.22 2.28 -8.66
CA SER A 563 -3.86 1.74 -8.52
C SER A 563 -3.10 1.75 -9.85
N ALA A 564 -1.77 1.58 -9.82
CA ALA A 564 -0.96 1.45 -11.04
C ALA A 564 -1.40 0.27 -11.93
N THR A 565 -1.94 -0.77 -11.35
CA THR A 565 -2.50 -1.93 -12.03
C THR A 565 -3.96 -1.76 -12.46
N GLY A 566 -4.58 -0.61 -12.19
CA GLY A 566 -5.91 -0.24 -12.68
C GLY A 566 -7.07 -0.63 -11.77
N GLU A 567 -6.82 -1.07 -10.54
CA GLU A 567 -7.90 -1.34 -9.58
C GLU A 567 -8.44 -0.04 -8.99
N VAL A 568 -9.73 0.22 -9.21
CA VAL A 568 -10.49 1.34 -8.63
C VAL A 568 -11.01 0.94 -7.26
N GLN A 569 -10.69 1.72 -6.24
CA GLN A 569 -11.00 1.42 -4.85
C GLN A 569 -11.50 2.67 -4.11
N ALA A 570 -12.37 2.48 -3.10
CA ALA A 570 -12.93 3.58 -2.33
C ALA A 570 -11.98 4.11 -1.25
N LEU A 571 -11.84 5.42 -1.20
CA LEU A 571 -11.32 6.17 -0.06
C LEU A 571 -12.47 6.49 0.90
N ARG A 572 -12.21 6.35 2.21
CA ARG A 572 -13.20 6.63 3.25
C ARG A 572 -12.58 7.51 4.34
N PRO A 573 -13.29 8.54 4.81
CA PRO A 573 -12.80 9.42 5.84
C PRO A 573 -12.67 8.68 7.19
N ALA A 574 -11.49 8.71 7.76
CA ALA A 574 -11.20 8.26 9.13
C ALA A 574 -11.22 9.43 10.12
N LEU A 575 -11.05 10.64 9.62
CA LEU A 575 -10.99 11.88 10.39
C LEU A 575 -12.04 12.87 9.90
N LYS A 576 -12.42 13.80 10.76
CA LYS A 576 -13.19 14.98 10.35
C LYS A 576 -12.24 16.12 10.03
N VAL A 577 -12.52 16.81 8.95
CA VAL A 577 -11.78 18.02 8.55
C VAL A 577 -12.03 19.13 9.56
N MET A 578 -10.95 19.81 9.95
CA MET A 578 -11.03 21.00 10.79
C MET A 578 -10.28 22.17 10.14
N GLY A 579 -11.00 23.21 9.76
CA GLY A 579 -10.43 24.40 9.11
C GLY A 579 -10.14 24.28 7.62
N ALA A 580 -9.74 23.09 7.14
CA ALA A 580 -9.54 22.76 5.74
C ALA A 580 -10.86 22.37 5.04
N LYS A 581 -10.83 22.17 3.72
CA LYS A 581 -11.96 21.68 2.91
C LYS A 581 -11.50 20.62 1.91
N ALA A 582 -12.41 19.72 1.52
CA ALA A 582 -12.14 18.82 0.40
C ALA A 582 -11.93 19.63 -0.90
N ASP A 583 -11.04 19.17 -1.77
CA ASP A 583 -10.72 19.89 -3.00
C ASP A 583 -11.97 20.08 -3.88
N LEU A 584 -12.83 19.08 -3.95
CA LEU A 584 -14.11 19.17 -4.67
C LEU A 584 -15.02 20.29 -4.11
N GLU A 585 -15.07 20.47 -2.78
CA GLU A 585 -15.80 21.56 -2.15
C GLU A 585 -15.21 22.94 -2.51
N ILE A 586 -13.86 23.05 -2.49
CA ILE A 586 -13.16 24.28 -2.86
C ILE A 586 -13.45 24.66 -4.30
N PHE A 587 -13.42 23.70 -5.24
CA PHE A 587 -13.76 23.94 -6.64
C PHE A 587 -15.19 24.47 -6.81
N GLY A 588 -16.14 23.84 -6.11
CA GLY A 588 -17.54 24.29 -6.13
C GLY A 588 -17.73 25.70 -5.56
N LEU A 589 -16.97 26.07 -4.51
CA LEU A 589 -17.01 27.40 -3.93
C LEU A 589 -16.41 28.45 -4.87
N ILE A 590 -15.27 28.18 -5.52
CA ILE A 590 -14.66 29.08 -6.51
C ILE A 590 -15.62 29.27 -7.70
N ALA A 591 -16.23 28.19 -8.22
CA ALA A 591 -17.19 28.26 -9.32
C ALA A 591 -18.39 29.16 -8.97
N ARG A 592 -18.92 29.00 -7.75
CA ARG A 592 -20.05 29.83 -7.26
C ARG A 592 -19.69 31.32 -7.19
N GLU A 593 -18.51 31.65 -6.64
CA GLU A 593 -18.03 33.04 -6.58
C GLU A 593 -17.82 33.63 -7.98
N MET A 594 -17.45 32.80 -8.97
CA MET A 594 -17.35 33.23 -10.38
C MET A 594 -18.71 33.28 -11.10
N GLY A 595 -19.82 32.90 -10.47
CA GLY A 595 -21.14 32.80 -11.11
C GLY A 595 -21.26 31.70 -12.16
N ILE A 596 -20.45 30.66 -12.05
CA ILE A 596 -20.39 29.49 -12.96
C ILE A 596 -21.14 28.32 -12.33
N ASP A 597 -22.13 27.78 -13.03
CA ASP A 597 -22.78 26.53 -12.63
C ASP A 597 -22.00 25.36 -13.20
N LEU A 598 -21.28 24.68 -12.34
CA LEU A 598 -20.68 23.35 -12.58
C LEU A 598 -21.44 22.34 -11.74
N SER A 599 -22.49 21.77 -12.32
CA SER A 599 -23.29 20.75 -11.65
C SER A 599 -22.45 19.56 -11.26
N ALA A 600 -22.27 19.32 -9.98
CA ALA A 600 -22.00 18.11 -9.24
C ALA A 600 -21.26 18.45 -7.94
N ALA A 601 -21.95 18.40 -6.83
CA ALA A 601 -21.40 18.83 -5.55
C ALA A 601 -20.88 17.68 -4.68
N THR A 602 -21.16 16.41 -5.03
CA THR A 602 -20.77 15.26 -4.22
C THR A 602 -19.86 14.29 -4.96
N PRO A 603 -18.96 13.59 -4.26
CA PRO A 603 -18.10 12.57 -4.88
C PRO A 603 -18.92 11.51 -5.65
N GLU A 604 -20.06 11.08 -5.11
CA GLU A 604 -20.92 10.07 -5.72
C GLU A 604 -21.49 10.55 -7.06
N ALA A 605 -21.96 11.80 -7.13
CA ALA A 605 -22.50 12.38 -8.37
C ALA A 605 -21.40 12.54 -9.44
N VAL A 606 -20.21 12.99 -9.04
CA VAL A 606 -19.06 13.09 -9.95
C VAL A 606 -18.62 11.71 -10.43
N PHE A 607 -18.60 10.69 -9.55
CA PHE A 607 -18.23 9.35 -9.96
C PHE A 607 -19.23 8.73 -10.93
N GLU A 608 -20.52 9.03 -10.77
CA GLU A 608 -21.53 8.58 -11.73
C GLU A 608 -21.32 9.26 -13.12
N GLU A 609 -20.91 10.53 -13.17
CA GLU A 609 -20.50 11.20 -14.41
C GLU A 609 -19.24 10.55 -15.00
N ILE A 610 -18.24 10.22 -14.17
CA ILE A 610 -17.03 9.48 -14.57
C ILE A 610 -17.41 8.15 -15.23
N ARG A 611 -18.30 7.37 -14.62
CA ARG A 611 -18.76 6.07 -15.16
C ARG A 611 -19.37 6.19 -16.56
N GLN A 612 -20.03 7.30 -16.85
CA GLN A 612 -20.69 7.54 -18.13
C GLN A 612 -19.75 8.12 -19.19
N THR A 613 -18.74 8.89 -18.79
CA THR A 613 -17.93 9.70 -19.71
C THR A 613 -16.49 9.21 -19.85
N VAL A 614 -15.91 8.63 -18.79
CA VAL A 614 -14.52 8.15 -18.81
C VAL A 614 -14.48 6.67 -19.24
N ARG A 615 -13.84 6.42 -20.36
CA ARG A 615 -13.73 5.07 -20.90
C ARG A 615 -13.05 4.12 -19.90
N GLY A 616 -13.64 2.95 -19.71
CA GLY A 616 -13.10 1.92 -18.81
C GLY A 616 -13.54 2.05 -17.36
N TYR A 617 -14.19 3.15 -16.98
CA TYR A 617 -14.64 3.40 -15.60
C TYR A 617 -16.10 3.06 -15.33
N ASN A 618 -16.78 2.38 -16.24
CA ASN A 618 -18.11 1.82 -15.94
C ASN A 618 -17.99 0.58 -15.04
N VAL A 619 -17.48 0.79 -13.83
CA VAL A 619 -17.18 -0.25 -12.85
C VAL A 619 -18.34 -0.45 -11.85
N PRO A 620 -18.47 -1.64 -11.25
CA PRO A 620 -19.59 -1.95 -10.32
C PRO A 620 -19.43 -1.20 -8.99
N LEU A 621 -20.18 -0.12 -8.80
CA LEU A 621 -20.19 0.68 -7.56
C LEU A 621 -20.44 -0.16 -6.29
N PRO A 622 -21.36 -1.14 -6.25
CA PRO A 622 -21.57 -1.93 -5.03
C PRO A 622 -20.32 -2.66 -4.55
N VAL A 623 -19.47 -3.13 -5.47
CA VAL A 623 -18.19 -3.79 -5.12
C VAL A 623 -17.25 -2.80 -4.45
N ILE A 624 -17.10 -1.62 -5.02
CA ILE A 624 -16.22 -0.56 -4.49
C ILE A 624 -16.76 -0.05 -3.15
N ALA A 625 -18.07 0.19 -3.06
CA ALA A 625 -18.73 0.63 -1.83
C ALA A 625 -18.63 -0.40 -0.70
N ALA A 626 -18.59 -1.69 -1.01
CA ALA A 626 -18.34 -2.76 -0.04
C ALA A 626 -16.88 -2.86 0.42
N GLY A 627 -15.96 -2.08 -0.19
CA GLY A 627 -14.53 -2.11 0.12
C GLY A 627 -13.72 -3.08 -0.74
N GLY A 628 -14.32 -3.58 -1.82
CA GLY A 628 -13.62 -4.34 -2.86
C GLY A 628 -12.90 -3.41 -3.87
N ALA A 629 -12.21 -4.03 -4.81
CA ALA A 629 -11.59 -3.37 -5.95
C ALA A 629 -12.31 -3.75 -7.24
N ALA A 630 -12.44 -2.81 -8.17
CA ALA A 630 -12.99 -3.05 -9.50
C ALA A 630 -11.98 -2.63 -10.56
N GLN A 631 -11.80 -3.46 -11.58
CA GLN A 631 -10.80 -3.20 -12.61
C GLN A 631 -11.29 -2.15 -13.61
N ALA A 632 -10.56 -1.03 -13.73
CA ALA A 632 -10.71 -0.13 -14.86
C ALA A 632 -10.20 -0.81 -16.13
N LEU A 633 -11.05 -0.90 -17.13
CA LEU A 633 -10.68 -1.51 -18.40
C LEU A 633 -9.84 -0.50 -19.23
N PRO A 634 -8.77 -0.94 -19.93
CA PRO A 634 -8.04 -0.05 -20.80
C PRO A 634 -8.95 0.46 -21.94
N PRO A 635 -8.74 1.70 -22.42
CA PRO A 635 -9.53 2.25 -23.51
C PRO A 635 -9.35 1.42 -24.80
N GLU A 636 -10.32 1.50 -25.74
CA GLU A 636 -10.19 0.87 -27.05
C GLU A 636 -9.07 1.52 -27.87
N LEU A 637 -8.17 0.67 -28.39
CA LEU A 637 -7.11 1.13 -29.30
C LEU A 637 -7.69 1.60 -30.65
N PRO A 638 -7.08 2.62 -31.32
CA PRO A 638 -5.92 3.35 -30.86
C PRO A 638 -6.30 4.70 -30.24
N VAL A 639 -5.89 4.97 -29.03
CA VAL A 639 -5.72 6.34 -28.60
C VAL A 639 -4.30 6.72 -29.02
N ALA A 640 -4.16 7.55 -30.06
CA ALA A 640 -2.88 8.14 -30.40
C ALA A 640 -2.50 9.13 -29.28
N ALA A 641 -2.02 8.59 -28.17
CA ALA A 641 -1.33 9.38 -27.19
C ALA A 641 0.02 9.76 -27.81
N ALA A 642 0.28 11.04 -28.01
CA ALA A 642 1.62 11.52 -28.21
C ALA A 642 2.46 10.98 -27.05
N GLY A 643 3.49 10.18 -27.33
CA GLY A 643 4.35 9.64 -26.29
C GLY A 643 4.89 10.79 -25.45
N ARG A 644 4.71 10.71 -24.15
CA ARG A 644 5.20 11.72 -23.23
C ARG A 644 6.68 11.49 -23.02
N VAL A 645 7.50 12.50 -23.25
CA VAL A 645 8.96 12.41 -23.13
C VAL A 645 9.46 13.07 -21.84
N ASP A 646 8.62 13.90 -21.22
CA ASP A 646 8.99 14.70 -20.05
C ASP A 646 8.27 14.22 -18.79
N LEU A 647 8.87 13.27 -18.10
CA LEU A 647 8.48 12.94 -16.74
C LEU A 647 9.03 14.00 -15.79
N VAL A 648 8.16 14.58 -14.98
CA VAL A 648 8.50 15.68 -14.07
C VAL A 648 9.29 15.20 -12.86
N GLU A 649 9.08 13.97 -12.46
CA GLU A 649 9.83 13.30 -11.39
C GLU A 649 10.23 11.89 -11.83
N SER A 650 11.46 11.52 -11.48
CA SER A 650 11.87 10.14 -11.52
C SER A 650 11.51 9.48 -10.17
N ALA A 651 11.11 8.22 -10.21
CA ALA A 651 10.83 7.42 -9.04
C ALA A 651 12.09 7.27 -8.17
N ARG A 652 12.31 8.23 -7.27
CA ARG A 652 13.44 8.25 -6.30
C ARG A 652 12.99 7.94 -4.88
N ASP A 653 11.70 7.77 -4.68
CA ASP A 653 11.19 7.43 -3.36
C ASP A 653 11.66 6.03 -2.93
N THR A 654 11.91 5.89 -1.64
CA THR A 654 12.28 4.65 -0.98
C THR A 654 11.14 4.19 -0.07
N LEU A 655 11.35 3.11 0.66
CA LEU A 655 10.43 2.71 1.74
C LEU A 655 10.22 3.81 2.78
N PHE A 656 11.23 4.65 3.01
CA PHE A 656 11.25 5.65 4.07
C PHE A 656 11.01 7.07 3.58
N THR A 657 10.97 7.28 2.27
CA THR A 657 10.67 8.57 1.66
C THR A 657 9.44 8.47 0.77
N SER A 658 8.65 9.53 0.68
CA SER A 658 7.54 9.62 -0.25
C SER A 658 7.11 11.06 -0.42
N GLY A 659 7.61 11.70 -1.47
CA GLY A 659 7.22 13.03 -1.88
C GLY A 659 7.06 14.05 -0.74
N THR A 660 6.02 14.87 -0.82
CA THR A 660 5.71 15.88 0.22
C THR A 660 5.19 15.24 1.51
N LEU A 661 4.31 14.23 1.43
CA LEU A 661 3.69 13.63 2.62
C LEU A 661 4.70 12.97 3.56
N GLY A 662 5.72 12.33 3.01
CA GLY A 662 6.77 11.66 3.79
C GLY A 662 7.54 12.60 4.70
N ARG A 663 7.72 13.87 4.32
CA ARG A 663 8.42 14.89 5.13
C ARG A 663 7.73 15.18 6.46
N TYR A 664 6.40 15.06 6.50
CA TYR A 664 5.58 15.40 7.67
C TYR A 664 5.18 14.16 8.49
N SER A 665 5.71 12.98 8.15
CA SER A 665 5.54 11.77 8.94
C SER A 665 6.69 11.60 9.93
N LYS A 666 6.41 11.75 11.23
CA LYS A 666 7.37 11.49 12.31
C LYS A 666 7.80 10.01 12.30
N ALA A 667 6.89 9.11 11.94
CA ALA A 667 7.18 7.69 11.84
C ALA A 667 8.27 7.39 10.79
N LEU A 668 8.16 7.96 9.59
CA LEU A 668 9.17 7.79 8.55
C LEU A 668 10.50 8.47 8.92
N ASN A 669 10.43 9.68 9.47
CA ASN A 669 11.61 10.45 9.85
C ASN A 669 12.34 9.89 11.09
N SER A 670 11.69 9.03 11.88
CA SER A 670 12.33 8.38 13.04
C SER A 670 13.20 7.18 12.68
N VAL A 671 13.08 6.69 11.46
CA VAL A 671 13.84 5.53 10.97
C VAL A 671 15.14 5.99 10.39
N GLU A 672 16.24 5.57 10.98
CA GLU A 672 17.57 5.71 10.39
C GLU A 672 17.75 4.66 9.29
N GLU A 673 18.17 5.07 8.09
CA GLU A 673 18.56 4.12 7.06
C GLU A 673 19.70 3.25 7.61
N ALA A 674 19.56 1.93 7.47
CA ALA A 674 20.59 1.01 7.92
C ALA A 674 21.92 1.31 7.20
N PRO A 675 23.04 1.49 7.93
CA PRO A 675 24.32 1.75 7.31
C PRO A 675 24.67 0.64 6.31
N GLY A 676 24.74 0.97 5.03
CA GLY A 676 25.11 0.03 3.99
C GLY A 676 23.98 -0.57 3.15
N GLY A 677 22.75 -0.07 3.32
CA GLY A 677 21.58 -0.44 2.53
C GLY A 677 20.96 -1.78 2.89
N LEU A 678 19.68 -1.92 2.58
CA LEU A 678 18.83 -3.09 2.89
C LEU A 678 19.24 -4.40 2.19
N TYR A 679 20.24 -4.39 1.33
CA TYR A 679 20.59 -5.52 0.45
C TYR A 679 21.97 -6.11 0.68
N ARG A 680 22.71 -5.64 1.67
CA ARG A 680 24.05 -6.17 2.03
C ARG A 680 24.00 -7.44 2.83
#